data_6c191d0d18d488725cee3d24df22e164
#
_entry.id   6c191d0d18d488725cee3d24df22e164
#
_cell.length_a   1.000
_cell.length_b   1.000
_cell.length_c   1.000
_cell.angle_alpha   90.00
_cell.angle_beta   90.00
_cell.angle_gamma   90.00
#
_symmetry.space_group_name_H-M   'P 1'
#
loop_
_entity.id
_entity.type
_entity.pdbx_description
1 polymer ?
#
loop_
_entity_poly.entity_id
_entity_poly.type
_entity_poly.pdbx_seq_one_letter_code
_entity_poly.pdbx_strand_id
1 'polypeptide(L)'
;MTTKQAPSTLQKMGLDSPMALALHLPSRYEDETELLTIEEAIAQGRFTSAQTQGVVIRNQVLFRPRRQMVVTIEDETETLNLRFLNFYPSQQKQMAVGVHVRVRGEVRDGFQGSEMVHPTVRAVAPDAPLPNSLTPVYPASVGVSQAVIRKAVNQALRDPSLQESLAEFLPKRLMAELLPSNDWPSLQSAITYLHQPPSDANTQSLLERTHPAWRRVQFEELLAQQISLKRAHAIRRERHAPSFAKVQDEGKDKTRVQSLEGGLLKVLPFKLTNAQDRVWSEISNDLSKSFPMNRLLQGDVGSGKTVVAALAAARVMDHGYQAAIMAPTEILAEQHYLKMKEWFEPLGIKIAWLSGSLKAKDKRLAQEVIENGQAQLIIGTHALIQESVSFAKLGLAVIDEQHRFGVRQRLEIQQRVGSELFYCHQLMMSATPIPRTLAMTYYADLDVSVIDELPPGRKPIATKVVKASRRDEVIGGLQSWLSKGLQAYWVCPLIEESEALQLQTAVESYEQLTQALPNFKVGLVHGRLKADEKAAVMAAFKANEIQLLVATTVIEVGVDVPNAALMVIEHAERFGYAQIHQLRGRVGRGSADSVCILMYAEPLSMAAKERLQTLRETSDGFVIAERDLSLRGPGELLGAKQSGDAMLRFVDLQRDAWLIELAQKAADRLLAEHADLVERHLERWLGSRAEFLKA
;
A
#
# COMPACT_ATOMS: atom_id res chain seq x y z
N MET A 1 -3.69 25.44 -38.48
CA MET A 1 -2.62 25.12 -37.51
C MET A 1 -2.87 25.96 -36.27
N THR A 2 -3.59 25.41 -35.30
CA THR A 2 -3.85 26.06 -34.01
C THR A 2 -2.58 25.87 -33.13
N THR A 3 -1.90 26.96 -32.87
CA THR A 3 -0.78 27.05 -31.93
C THR A 3 -1.25 26.55 -30.56
N LYS A 4 -0.81 25.34 -30.13
CA LYS A 4 -1.00 24.88 -28.76
C LYS A 4 -0.26 25.84 -27.83
N GLN A 5 -1.00 26.70 -27.15
CA GLN A 5 -0.47 27.52 -26.05
C GLN A 5 0.12 26.57 -24.99
N ALA A 6 1.31 26.91 -24.47
CA ALA A 6 1.89 26.15 -23.37
C ALA A 6 0.94 26.11 -22.16
N PRO A 7 0.73 24.96 -21.51
CA PRO A 7 -0.19 24.85 -20.40
C PRO A 7 0.19 25.82 -19.27
N SER A 8 -0.81 26.49 -18.70
CA SER A 8 -0.60 27.39 -17.56
C SER A 8 0.00 26.64 -16.37
N THR A 9 0.64 27.33 -15.45
CA THR A 9 1.24 26.73 -14.24
C THR A 9 0.20 25.97 -13.40
N LEU A 10 -1.04 26.44 -13.36
CA LEU A 10 -2.14 25.73 -12.68
C LEU A 10 -2.55 24.45 -13.42
N GLN A 11 -2.59 24.49 -14.76
CA GLN A 11 -2.87 23.30 -15.56
C GLN A 11 -1.82 22.20 -15.40
N LYS A 12 -0.54 22.57 -15.19
CA LYS A 12 0.52 21.61 -14.87
C LYS A 12 0.34 20.93 -13.51
N MET A 13 -0.43 21.54 -12.60
CA MET A 13 -0.83 20.97 -11.32
C MET A 13 -2.13 20.16 -11.40
N GLY A 14 -2.74 20.02 -12.59
CA GLY A 14 -4.07 19.40 -12.75
C GLY A 14 -5.23 20.27 -12.26
N LEU A 15 -5.01 21.58 -12.08
CA LEU A 15 -6.01 22.55 -11.65
C LEU A 15 -6.59 23.27 -12.87
N ASP A 16 -7.27 22.52 -13.72
CA ASP A 16 -7.74 22.94 -15.05
C ASP A 16 -9.25 23.17 -15.13
N SER A 17 -9.98 22.86 -14.06
CA SER A 17 -11.44 23.02 -13.99
C SER A 17 -11.87 23.62 -12.66
N PRO A 18 -13.07 24.25 -12.59
CA PRO A 18 -13.62 24.77 -11.34
C PRO A 18 -13.73 23.69 -10.25
N MET A 19 -14.09 22.46 -10.61
CA MET A 19 -14.16 21.33 -9.68
C MET A 19 -12.78 20.91 -9.16
N ALA A 20 -11.77 20.87 -10.03
CA ALA A 20 -10.39 20.56 -9.63
C ALA A 20 -9.85 21.61 -8.63
N LEU A 21 -10.17 22.88 -8.85
CA LEU A 21 -9.82 23.98 -7.93
C LEU A 21 -10.57 23.87 -6.60
N ALA A 22 -11.87 23.57 -6.63
CA ALA A 22 -12.69 23.39 -5.43
C ALA A 22 -12.25 22.17 -4.58
N LEU A 23 -11.76 21.11 -5.21
CA LEU A 23 -11.20 19.93 -4.54
C LEU A 23 -9.70 20.06 -4.23
N HIS A 24 -9.06 21.19 -4.54
CA HIS A 24 -7.70 21.49 -4.11
C HIS A 24 -7.72 22.11 -2.71
N LEU A 25 -8.02 21.28 -1.70
CA LEU A 25 -8.25 21.70 -0.33
C LEU A 25 -6.96 22.16 0.37
N PRO A 26 -7.06 23.13 1.32
CA PRO A 26 -5.93 23.62 2.09
C PRO A 26 -5.24 22.51 2.91
N SER A 27 -3.92 22.61 3.02
CA SER A 27 -3.13 21.72 3.89
C SER A 27 -3.03 22.23 5.33
N ARG A 28 -3.13 23.57 5.50
CA ARG A 28 -3.16 24.24 6.80
C ARG A 28 -3.80 25.61 6.66
N TYR A 29 -4.04 26.24 7.79
CA TYR A 29 -4.62 27.58 7.88
C TYR A 29 -3.69 28.51 8.66
N GLU A 30 -3.69 29.77 8.29
CA GLU A 30 -2.97 30.83 8.97
C GLU A 30 -3.98 31.83 9.47
N ASP A 31 -3.89 32.16 10.76
CA ASP A 31 -4.70 33.22 11.33
C ASP A 31 -4.08 34.57 10.98
N GLU A 32 -4.78 35.31 10.12
CA GLU A 32 -4.46 36.69 9.74
C GLU A 32 -5.61 37.64 10.18
N THR A 33 -6.55 37.12 11.00
CA THR A 33 -7.75 37.89 11.42
C THR A 33 -7.51 38.79 12.62
N GLU A 34 -6.45 38.51 13.38
CA GLU A 34 -6.02 39.30 14.52
C GLU A 34 -4.76 40.09 14.21
N LEU A 35 -4.71 41.30 14.73
CA LEU A 35 -3.54 42.16 14.64
C LEU A 35 -3.13 42.53 16.05
N LEU A 36 -1.92 42.16 16.42
CA LEU A 36 -1.31 42.48 17.70
C LEU A 36 -0.47 43.74 17.57
N THR A 37 -0.34 44.48 18.67
CA THR A 37 0.70 45.50 18.76
C THR A 37 2.08 44.82 18.77
N ILE A 38 3.15 45.57 18.47
CA ILE A 38 4.50 45.01 18.46
C ILE A 38 4.88 44.49 19.88
N GLU A 39 4.49 45.22 20.93
CA GLU A 39 4.68 44.85 22.32
C GLU A 39 3.98 43.51 22.65
N GLU A 40 2.69 43.38 22.26
CA GLU A 40 1.92 42.14 22.45
C GLU A 40 2.54 40.96 21.68
N ALA A 41 2.98 41.20 20.43
CA ALA A 41 3.64 40.18 19.62
C ALA A 41 4.96 39.69 20.23
N ILE A 42 5.71 40.59 20.85
CA ILE A 42 6.94 40.25 21.60
C ILE A 42 6.61 39.47 22.89
N ALA A 43 5.54 39.89 23.59
CA ALA A 43 5.11 39.28 24.86
C ALA A 43 4.57 37.85 24.69
N GLN A 44 4.03 37.47 23.51
CA GLN A 44 3.57 36.09 23.23
C GLN A 44 4.69 35.04 23.28
N GLY A 45 5.96 35.48 23.24
CA GLY A 45 7.10 34.60 23.44
C GLY A 45 7.58 33.84 22.21
N ARG A 46 8.62 33.03 22.40
CA ARG A 46 9.32 32.28 21.34
C ARG A 46 8.43 31.20 20.74
N PHE A 47 8.57 31.01 19.41
CA PHE A 47 7.90 29.99 18.62
C PHE A 47 6.39 30.21 18.37
N THR A 48 5.84 31.37 18.74
CA THR A 48 4.49 31.75 18.37
C THR A 48 4.52 32.66 17.14
N SER A 49 3.73 32.34 16.13
CA SER A 49 3.60 33.21 14.93
C SER A 49 2.62 34.33 15.22
N ALA A 50 3.11 35.56 15.21
CA ALA A 50 2.30 36.76 15.44
C ALA A 50 2.16 37.60 14.17
N GLN A 51 1.02 38.28 14.01
CA GLN A 51 0.80 39.28 12.98
C GLN A 51 0.77 40.67 13.63
N THR A 52 1.64 41.55 13.16
CA THR A 52 1.68 42.96 13.59
C THR A 52 1.83 43.89 12.41
N GLN A 53 1.71 45.18 12.63
CA GLN A 53 1.95 46.20 11.60
C GLN A 53 2.69 47.40 12.20
N GLY A 54 3.41 48.09 11.35
CA GLY A 54 4.12 49.28 11.75
C GLY A 54 4.68 50.04 10.56
N VAL A 55 5.21 51.23 10.81
CA VAL A 55 5.91 52.04 9.83
C VAL A 55 7.37 51.65 9.74
N VAL A 56 7.88 51.51 8.54
CA VAL A 56 9.33 51.23 8.36
C VAL A 56 10.10 52.50 8.70
N ILE A 57 10.88 52.48 9.79
CA ILE A 57 11.74 53.56 10.24
C ILE A 57 13.18 53.41 9.74
N ARG A 58 13.59 52.17 9.42
CA ARG A 58 14.96 51.88 9.00
C ARG A 58 14.98 50.69 8.02
N ASN A 59 15.75 50.80 6.93
CA ASN A 59 16.02 49.72 6.00
C ASN A 59 17.49 49.74 5.61
N GLN A 60 18.24 48.71 6.01
CA GLN A 60 19.68 48.59 5.82
C GLN A 60 20.10 47.23 5.30
N VAL A 61 21.07 47.29 4.36
CA VAL A 61 21.75 46.06 3.91
C VAL A 61 23.10 45.95 4.61
N LEU A 62 23.24 44.91 5.41
CA LEU A 62 24.49 44.58 6.12
C LEU A 62 25.26 43.52 5.34
N PHE A 63 26.60 43.68 5.29
CA PHE A 63 27.48 42.77 4.53
C PHE A 63 28.29 41.83 5.46
N ARG A 64 28.27 42.04 6.76
CA ARG A 64 28.98 41.18 7.76
C ARG A 64 27.98 40.65 8.78
N PRO A 65 28.08 39.38 9.22
CA PRO A 65 29.00 38.31 8.78
C PRO A 65 28.68 37.78 7.36
N ARG A 66 27.51 38.07 6.85
CA ARG A 66 27.05 37.80 5.47
C ARG A 66 26.05 38.85 5.02
N ARG A 67 25.85 38.97 3.69
CA ARG A 67 24.86 39.89 3.13
C ARG A 67 23.46 39.56 3.64
N GLN A 68 22.83 40.52 4.28
CA GLN A 68 21.49 40.41 4.87
C GLN A 68 20.82 41.81 4.85
N MET A 69 19.50 41.80 4.78
CA MET A 69 18.71 43.02 4.93
C MET A 69 18.05 43.03 6.30
N VAL A 70 18.15 44.11 7.03
CA VAL A 70 17.47 44.36 8.29
C VAL A 70 16.60 45.56 8.14
N VAL A 71 15.31 45.40 8.39
CA VAL A 71 14.29 46.44 8.35
C VAL A 71 13.74 46.61 9.75
N THR A 72 13.71 47.82 10.29
CA THR A 72 13.08 48.10 11.57
C THR A 72 11.74 48.73 11.34
N ILE A 73 10.70 48.19 11.92
CA ILE A 73 9.36 48.75 11.95
C ILE A 73 9.02 49.23 13.35
N GLU A 74 8.16 50.19 13.47
CA GLU A 74 7.71 50.84 14.70
C GLU A 74 6.18 51.00 14.65
N ASP A 75 5.53 50.73 15.77
CA ASP A 75 4.17 51.15 16.04
C ASP A 75 4.14 52.09 17.26
N GLU A 76 2.99 52.35 17.84
CA GLU A 76 2.85 53.21 19.01
C GLU A 76 3.41 52.60 20.29
N THR A 77 3.80 51.31 20.31
CA THR A 77 4.19 50.55 21.50
C THR A 77 5.68 50.25 21.50
N GLU A 78 6.26 49.71 20.45
CA GLU A 78 7.62 49.19 20.45
C GLU A 78 8.17 49.13 19.00
N THR A 79 9.45 48.70 18.87
CA THR A 79 10.13 48.49 17.59
C THR A 79 10.39 46.97 17.37
N LEU A 80 10.33 46.53 16.11
CA LEU A 80 10.61 45.17 15.71
C LEU A 80 11.54 45.09 14.51
N ASN A 81 12.58 44.25 14.58
CA ASN A 81 13.49 44.04 13.46
C ASN A 81 13.03 42.87 12.58
N LEU A 82 13.02 43.09 11.27
CA LEU A 82 12.72 42.11 10.24
C LEU A 82 14.03 41.76 9.54
N ARG A 83 14.47 40.50 9.65
CA ARG A 83 15.75 40.06 9.12
C ARG A 83 15.56 39.14 7.91
N PHE A 84 16.19 39.47 6.79
CA PHE A 84 16.19 38.68 5.55
C PHE A 84 17.61 38.31 5.17
N LEU A 85 17.89 36.99 5.22
CA LEU A 85 19.20 36.42 4.87
C LEU A 85 19.35 36.30 3.34
N ASN A 86 18.23 36.15 2.64
CA ASN A 86 18.09 36.20 1.19
C ASN A 86 16.97 37.17 0.84
N PHE A 87 17.21 38.11 -0.06
CA PHE A 87 16.24 39.10 -0.45
C PHE A 87 16.48 39.58 -1.89
N TYR A 88 15.40 40.04 -2.52
CA TYR A 88 15.40 40.62 -3.85
C TYR A 88 15.29 42.15 -3.80
N PRO A 89 15.80 42.88 -4.80
CA PRO A 89 15.70 44.34 -4.85
C PRO A 89 14.25 44.88 -4.78
N SER A 90 13.28 44.07 -5.28
CA SER A 90 11.85 44.41 -5.18
C SER A 90 11.35 44.44 -3.73
N GLN A 91 11.81 43.50 -2.89
CA GLN A 91 11.46 43.46 -1.46
C GLN A 91 12.04 44.65 -0.71
N GLN A 92 13.28 45.04 -1.05
CA GLN A 92 13.88 46.24 -0.46
C GLN A 92 13.09 47.50 -0.79
N LYS A 93 12.58 47.66 -2.03
CA LYS A 93 11.72 48.77 -2.44
C LYS A 93 10.36 48.75 -1.73
N GLN A 94 9.80 47.57 -1.54
CA GLN A 94 8.49 47.39 -0.87
C GLN A 94 8.55 47.84 0.60
N MET A 95 9.71 47.74 1.24
CA MET A 95 9.95 48.11 2.63
C MET A 95 10.78 49.40 2.73
N ALA A 96 10.50 50.38 1.88
CA ALA A 96 11.16 51.69 1.97
C ALA A 96 10.77 52.40 3.26
N VAL A 97 11.66 53.24 3.78
CA VAL A 97 11.39 54.06 4.97
C VAL A 97 10.12 54.90 4.76
N GLY A 98 9.24 54.94 5.75
CA GLY A 98 7.95 55.58 5.73
C GLY A 98 6.80 54.74 5.17
N VAL A 99 7.07 53.55 4.64
CA VAL A 99 6.02 52.62 4.19
C VAL A 99 5.40 51.92 5.37
N HIS A 100 4.07 51.86 5.43
CA HIS A 100 3.35 51.05 6.42
C HIS A 100 3.29 49.59 5.96
N VAL A 101 3.76 48.71 6.78
CA VAL A 101 3.84 47.29 6.46
C VAL A 101 3.14 46.44 7.53
N ARG A 102 2.43 45.42 7.06
CA ARG A 102 1.91 44.32 7.91
C ARG A 102 2.84 43.14 7.76
N VAL A 103 3.27 42.58 8.90
CA VAL A 103 4.26 41.51 8.95
C VAL A 103 3.73 40.36 9.76
N ARG A 104 4.11 39.13 9.37
CA ARG A 104 3.77 37.91 10.10
C ARG A 104 4.96 36.97 10.16
N GLY A 105 5.26 36.49 11.35
CA GLY A 105 6.37 35.58 11.59
C GLY A 105 6.52 35.24 13.07
N GLU A 106 7.50 34.42 13.38
CA GLU A 106 7.87 34.10 14.75
C GLU A 106 8.77 35.19 15.32
N VAL A 107 8.40 35.74 16.46
CA VAL A 107 9.25 36.71 17.20
C VAL A 107 10.33 35.94 17.96
N ARG A 108 11.56 36.40 17.87
CA ARG A 108 12.75 35.84 18.52
C ARG A 108 13.58 36.93 19.12
N ASP A 109 14.38 36.55 20.15
CA ASP A 109 15.43 37.45 20.63
C ASP A 109 16.58 37.50 19.62
N GLY A 110 16.85 38.65 19.08
CA GLY A 110 17.96 38.92 18.17
C GLY A 110 19.07 39.70 18.83
N PHE A 111 20.21 39.87 18.13
CA PHE A 111 21.37 40.60 18.63
C PHE A 111 21.10 42.10 18.83
N GLN A 112 20.06 42.64 18.14
CA GLN A 112 19.68 44.07 18.19
C GLN A 112 18.25 44.27 18.74
N GLY A 113 17.80 43.43 19.66
CA GLY A 113 16.43 43.41 20.16
C GLY A 113 15.57 42.34 19.49
N SER A 114 14.28 42.42 19.70
CA SER A 114 13.32 41.44 19.13
C SER A 114 13.34 41.46 17.61
N GLU A 115 13.34 40.28 16.99
CA GLU A 115 13.37 40.15 15.54
C GLU A 115 12.48 39.05 15.00
N MET A 116 12.00 39.24 13.75
CA MET A 116 11.41 38.17 12.92
C MET A 116 12.37 37.83 11.79
N VAL A 117 12.65 36.54 11.58
CA VAL A 117 13.53 36.08 10.49
C VAL A 117 12.68 35.58 9.33
N HIS A 118 12.88 36.17 8.15
CA HIS A 118 12.09 35.90 6.94
C HIS A 118 10.58 35.99 7.14
N PRO A 119 10.03 37.04 7.79
CA PRO A 119 8.59 37.18 7.92
C PRO A 119 7.93 37.37 6.56
N THR A 120 6.64 37.04 6.49
CA THR A 120 5.79 37.48 5.39
C THR A 120 5.53 38.98 5.55
N VAL A 121 5.77 39.76 4.51
CA VAL A 121 5.60 41.22 4.56
C VAL A 121 4.68 41.69 3.43
N ARG A 122 3.72 42.55 3.76
CA ARG A 122 2.84 43.24 2.79
C ARG A 122 2.83 44.74 3.11
N ALA A 123 3.06 45.55 2.11
CA ALA A 123 2.77 46.98 2.21
C ALA A 123 1.24 47.16 2.23
N VAL A 124 0.74 47.92 3.21
CA VAL A 124 -0.70 48.11 3.43
C VAL A 124 -0.98 49.58 3.73
N ALA A 125 -2.21 50.04 3.54
CA ALA A 125 -2.66 51.29 4.11
C ALA A 125 -2.79 51.13 5.63
N PRO A 126 -2.63 52.22 6.43
CA PRO A 126 -2.76 52.14 7.89
C PRO A 126 -4.04 51.47 8.37
N ASP A 127 -5.16 51.79 7.71
CA ASP A 127 -6.51 51.29 8.03
C ASP A 127 -6.95 50.09 7.16
N ALA A 128 -5.98 49.34 6.57
CA ALA A 128 -6.33 48.22 5.70
C ALA A 128 -7.07 47.13 6.48
N PRO A 129 -8.27 46.72 6.02
CA PRO A 129 -9.07 45.71 6.77
C PRO A 129 -8.33 44.41 6.93
N LEU A 130 -8.61 43.70 8.04
CA LEU A 130 -8.17 42.35 8.27
C LEU A 130 -9.07 41.37 7.52
N PRO A 131 -8.57 40.17 7.19
CA PRO A 131 -9.42 39.10 6.69
C PRO A 131 -10.49 38.73 7.71
N ASN A 132 -11.70 38.41 7.24
CA ASN A 132 -12.81 37.94 8.10
C ASN A 132 -12.81 36.42 8.29
N SER A 133 -11.83 35.73 7.70
CA SER A 133 -11.72 34.28 7.74
C SER A 133 -10.26 33.88 7.83
N LEU A 134 -9.98 32.68 8.34
CA LEU A 134 -8.64 32.13 8.35
C LEU A 134 -8.09 32.04 6.93
N THR A 135 -6.82 32.32 6.77
CA THR A 135 -6.15 32.31 5.46
C THR A 135 -5.73 30.90 5.08
N PRO A 136 -6.29 30.30 4.01
CA PRO A 136 -5.93 28.94 3.59
C PRO A 136 -4.54 28.90 2.94
N VAL A 137 -3.77 27.85 3.26
CA VAL A 137 -2.48 27.54 2.63
C VAL A 137 -2.61 26.23 1.85
N TYR A 138 -2.42 26.30 0.55
CA TYR A 138 -2.61 25.20 -0.38
C TYR A 138 -1.32 24.44 -0.67
N PRO A 139 -1.38 23.14 -0.98
CA PRO A 139 -0.27 22.44 -1.62
C PRO A 139 0.11 23.17 -2.92
N ALA A 140 1.39 23.44 -3.13
CA ALA A 140 1.86 24.18 -4.28
C ALA A 140 3.11 23.53 -4.90
N SER A 141 3.21 23.60 -6.22
CA SER A 141 4.43 23.22 -6.94
C SER A 141 5.41 24.40 -7.01
N VAL A 142 6.68 24.09 -7.26
CA VAL A 142 7.72 25.12 -7.41
C VAL A 142 7.32 26.14 -8.48
N GLY A 143 7.36 27.41 -8.11
CA GLY A 143 7.03 28.54 -9.01
C GLY A 143 5.57 28.99 -9.01
N VAL A 144 4.68 28.37 -8.21
CA VAL A 144 3.29 28.83 -8.05
C VAL A 144 3.10 29.47 -6.68
N SER A 145 2.71 30.76 -6.66
CA SER A 145 2.48 31.47 -5.40
C SER A 145 1.12 31.16 -4.81
N GLN A 146 1.02 31.19 -3.46
CA GLN A 146 -0.24 31.03 -2.73
C GLN A 146 -1.32 32.03 -3.18
N ALA A 147 -0.92 33.26 -3.49
CA ALA A 147 -1.85 34.30 -3.98
C ALA A 147 -2.54 33.92 -5.30
N VAL A 148 -1.81 33.28 -6.21
CA VAL A 148 -2.37 32.83 -7.50
C VAL A 148 -3.38 31.71 -7.26
N ILE A 149 -3.05 30.73 -6.40
CA ILE A 149 -3.96 29.61 -6.09
C ILE A 149 -5.21 30.13 -5.39
N ARG A 150 -5.06 30.96 -4.35
CA ARG A 150 -6.21 31.57 -3.63
C ARG A 150 -7.13 32.35 -4.56
N LYS A 151 -6.56 33.14 -5.48
CA LYS A 151 -7.37 33.89 -6.46
C LYS A 151 -8.16 32.93 -7.36
N ALA A 152 -7.52 31.90 -7.90
CA ALA A 152 -8.16 30.92 -8.77
C ALA A 152 -9.26 30.16 -8.05
N VAL A 153 -9.01 29.68 -6.82
CA VAL A 153 -10.00 28.99 -5.99
C VAL A 153 -11.19 29.90 -5.68
N ASN A 154 -10.94 31.14 -5.23
CA ASN A 154 -12.01 32.09 -4.94
C ASN A 154 -12.86 32.45 -6.18
N GLN A 155 -12.24 32.43 -7.35
CA GLN A 155 -12.96 32.64 -8.62
C GLN A 155 -13.81 31.40 -8.94
N ALA A 156 -13.24 30.19 -8.78
CA ALA A 156 -13.96 28.92 -8.99
C ALA A 156 -15.16 28.77 -8.05
N LEU A 157 -15.03 29.10 -6.77
CA LEU A 157 -16.13 29.02 -5.79
C LEU A 157 -17.31 29.93 -6.13
N ARG A 158 -17.10 30.99 -6.93
CA ARG A 158 -18.15 31.90 -7.41
C ARG A 158 -18.73 31.48 -8.77
N ASP A 159 -18.14 30.45 -9.41
CA ASP A 159 -18.58 30.00 -10.73
C ASP A 159 -19.95 29.30 -10.61
N PRO A 160 -20.97 29.73 -11.34
CA PRO A 160 -22.30 29.12 -11.31
C PRO A 160 -22.28 27.63 -11.69
N SER A 161 -21.41 27.23 -12.62
CA SER A 161 -21.29 25.81 -13.04
C SER A 161 -20.77 24.92 -11.90
N LEU A 162 -19.87 25.45 -11.06
CA LEU A 162 -19.41 24.75 -9.87
C LEU A 162 -20.52 24.65 -8.83
N GLN A 163 -21.29 25.72 -8.61
CA GLN A 163 -22.38 25.70 -7.65
C GLN A 163 -23.45 24.67 -8.02
N GLU A 164 -23.79 24.56 -9.31
CA GLU A 164 -24.67 23.51 -9.82
C GLU A 164 -24.05 22.12 -9.63
N SER A 165 -22.75 21.96 -9.91
CA SER A 165 -22.03 20.70 -9.71
C SER A 165 -21.94 20.27 -8.24
N LEU A 166 -21.90 21.21 -7.29
CA LEU A 166 -21.86 20.95 -5.84
C LEU A 166 -23.24 20.90 -5.20
N ALA A 167 -24.31 21.17 -5.96
CA ALA A 167 -25.68 21.11 -5.44
C ALA A 167 -25.99 19.75 -4.80
N GLU A 168 -26.72 19.78 -3.68
CA GLU A 168 -27.12 18.58 -2.95
C GLU A 168 -28.16 17.79 -3.75
N PHE A 169 -27.88 16.53 -4.03
CA PHE A 169 -28.81 15.63 -4.69
C PHE A 169 -28.99 14.29 -3.95
N LEU A 170 -28.14 14.01 -2.95
CA LEU A 170 -28.33 12.81 -2.14
C LEU A 170 -29.65 12.90 -1.38
N PRO A 171 -30.49 11.85 -1.36
CA PRO A 171 -31.78 11.89 -0.71
C PRO A 171 -31.67 12.22 0.77
N LYS A 172 -32.37 13.26 1.23
CA LYS A 172 -32.35 13.71 2.63
C LYS A 172 -32.71 12.58 3.60
N ARG A 173 -33.65 11.71 3.20
CA ARG A 173 -34.06 10.55 4.01
C ARG A 173 -32.91 9.57 4.18
N LEU A 174 -32.19 9.26 3.09
CA LEU A 174 -31.01 8.38 3.14
C LEU A 174 -29.93 8.95 4.05
N MET A 175 -29.65 10.24 3.91
CA MET A 175 -28.67 10.93 4.75
C MET A 175 -29.07 10.92 6.23
N ALA A 176 -30.34 11.18 6.55
CA ALA A 176 -30.85 11.17 7.92
C ALA A 176 -30.83 9.78 8.57
N GLU A 177 -31.08 8.73 7.80
CA GLU A 177 -31.03 7.34 8.29
C GLU A 177 -29.61 6.84 8.53
N LEU A 178 -28.66 7.26 7.71
CA LEU A 178 -27.28 6.81 7.79
C LEU A 178 -26.43 7.62 8.77
N LEU A 179 -26.77 8.90 8.97
CA LEU A 179 -25.99 9.80 9.79
C LEU A 179 -26.71 10.05 11.12
N PRO A 180 -26.16 9.55 12.24
CA PRO A 180 -26.82 9.65 13.55
C PRO A 180 -26.94 11.08 14.08
N SER A 181 -26.15 12.03 13.57
CA SER A 181 -26.24 13.45 13.91
C SER A 181 -26.57 14.26 12.66
N ASN A 182 -27.55 15.15 12.78
CA ASN A 182 -27.97 16.07 11.72
C ASN A 182 -26.93 17.16 11.38
N ASP A 183 -25.70 17.05 11.89
CA ASP A 183 -24.65 18.08 11.86
C ASP A 183 -23.78 18.07 10.58
N TRP A 184 -24.15 17.28 9.58
CA TRP A 184 -23.39 17.25 8.35
C TRP A 184 -23.83 18.36 7.40
N PRO A 185 -22.90 19.26 7.01
CA PRO A 185 -23.21 20.31 6.06
C PRO A 185 -23.47 19.73 4.66
N SER A 186 -24.16 20.49 3.81
CA SER A 186 -24.21 20.19 2.37
C SER A 186 -22.80 20.15 1.80
N LEU A 187 -22.58 19.45 0.67
CA LEU A 187 -21.27 19.41 0.03
C LEU A 187 -20.75 20.80 -0.33
N GLN A 188 -21.62 21.66 -0.85
CA GLN A 188 -21.28 23.04 -1.17
C GLN A 188 -20.86 23.83 0.08
N SER A 189 -21.61 23.72 1.19
CA SER A 189 -21.27 24.38 2.44
C SER A 189 -19.96 23.85 3.02
N ALA A 190 -19.71 22.53 2.93
CA ALA A 190 -18.49 21.89 3.41
C ALA A 190 -17.26 22.40 2.67
N ILE A 191 -17.30 22.43 1.33
CA ILE A 191 -16.19 22.93 0.50
C ILE A 191 -15.95 24.42 0.73
N THR A 192 -17.01 25.21 0.79
CA THR A 192 -16.90 26.65 1.06
C THR A 192 -16.25 26.89 2.42
N TYR A 193 -16.70 26.18 3.45
CA TYR A 193 -16.14 26.28 4.79
C TYR A 193 -14.66 25.91 4.85
N LEU A 194 -14.25 24.85 4.15
CA LEU A 194 -12.85 24.42 4.12
C LEU A 194 -11.94 25.43 3.40
N HIS A 195 -12.46 26.21 2.47
CA HIS A 195 -11.70 27.26 1.79
C HIS A 195 -11.73 28.60 2.53
N GLN A 196 -12.78 28.86 3.29
CA GLN A 196 -13.03 30.15 3.97
C GLN A 196 -13.59 29.89 5.38
N PRO A 197 -12.84 29.21 6.28
CA PRO A 197 -13.33 28.99 7.63
C PRO A 197 -13.38 30.31 8.40
N PRO A 198 -14.41 30.55 9.23
CA PRO A 198 -14.52 31.75 10.03
C PRO A 198 -13.35 31.88 11.02
N SER A 199 -13.13 33.06 11.57
CA SER A 199 -12.02 33.35 12.49
C SER A 199 -12.06 32.51 13.76
N ASP A 200 -13.23 32.14 14.24
CA ASP A 200 -13.48 31.32 15.43
C ASP A 200 -13.46 29.80 15.15
N ALA A 201 -13.13 29.39 13.91
CA ALA A 201 -13.07 27.97 13.54
C ALA A 201 -12.01 27.23 14.36
N ASN A 202 -12.35 26.02 14.81
CA ASN A 202 -11.41 25.15 15.48
C ASN A 202 -10.32 24.67 14.50
N THR A 203 -9.17 25.35 14.52
CA THR A 203 -8.04 25.09 13.63
C THR A 203 -7.48 23.68 13.79
N GLN A 204 -7.49 23.10 15.00
CA GLN A 204 -7.02 21.77 15.27
C GLN A 204 -7.88 20.71 14.54
N SER A 205 -9.21 20.81 14.64
CA SER A 205 -10.12 19.89 13.96
C SER A 205 -10.01 19.98 12.42
N LEU A 206 -9.68 21.16 11.91
CA LEU A 206 -9.39 21.35 10.49
C LEU A 206 -8.07 20.72 10.05
N LEU A 207 -7.00 20.84 10.85
CA LEU A 207 -5.70 20.24 10.59
C LEU A 207 -5.76 18.71 10.71
N GLU A 208 -6.43 18.20 11.72
CA GLU A 208 -6.63 16.76 11.94
C GLU A 208 -7.66 16.16 10.97
N ARG A 209 -8.35 16.99 10.17
CA ARG A 209 -9.41 16.58 9.24
C ARG A 209 -10.58 15.87 9.92
N THR A 210 -10.90 16.25 11.15
CA THR A 210 -12.01 15.70 11.96
C THR A 210 -13.26 16.57 11.96
N HIS A 211 -13.17 17.79 11.43
CA HIS A 211 -14.30 18.73 11.31
C HIS A 211 -15.42 18.15 10.43
N PRO A 212 -16.72 18.39 10.71
CA PRO A 212 -17.84 17.90 9.91
C PRO A 212 -17.74 18.18 8.41
N ALA A 213 -17.19 19.33 8.01
CA ALA A 213 -16.94 19.67 6.60
C ALA A 213 -15.94 18.69 5.93
N TRP A 214 -14.88 18.29 6.64
CA TRP A 214 -13.96 17.27 6.14
C TRP A 214 -14.64 15.90 6.04
N ARG A 215 -15.39 15.50 7.07
CA ARG A 215 -16.13 14.22 7.07
C ARG A 215 -17.10 14.14 5.89
N ARG A 216 -17.74 15.25 5.55
CA ARG A 216 -18.62 15.31 4.38
C ARG A 216 -17.87 15.01 3.08
N VAL A 217 -16.74 15.66 2.85
CA VAL A 217 -15.93 15.46 1.64
C VAL A 217 -15.36 14.03 1.58
N GLN A 218 -14.87 13.52 2.71
CA GLN A 218 -14.36 12.15 2.84
C GLN A 218 -15.44 11.11 2.54
N PHE A 219 -16.66 11.31 3.07
CA PHE A 219 -17.79 10.42 2.80
C PHE A 219 -18.16 10.39 1.31
N GLU A 220 -18.23 11.54 0.66
CA GLU A 220 -18.56 11.64 -0.77
C GLU A 220 -17.51 10.93 -1.64
N GLU A 221 -16.23 11.10 -1.31
CA GLU A 221 -15.13 10.39 -2.00
C GLU A 221 -15.25 8.88 -1.84
N LEU A 222 -15.47 8.40 -0.61
CA LEU A 222 -15.67 6.98 -0.33
C LEU A 222 -16.93 6.44 -1.00
N LEU A 223 -18.02 7.19 -1.02
CA LEU A 223 -19.26 6.80 -1.67
C LEU A 223 -19.05 6.59 -3.16
N ALA A 224 -18.38 7.52 -3.85
CA ALA A 224 -18.07 7.39 -5.26
C ALA A 224 -17.22 6.14 -5.54
N GLN A 225 -16.22 5.89 -4.69
CA GLN A 225 -15.39 4.70 -4.80
C GLN A 225 -16.21 3.42 -4.58
N GLN A 226 -17.02 3.34 -3.52
CA GLN A 226 -17.82 2.15 -3.22
C GLN A 226 -18.86 1.86 -4.32
N ILE A 227 -19.51 2.89 -4.84
CA ILE A 227 -20.42 2.74 -5.99
C ILE A 227 -19.67 2.16 -7.21
N SER A 228 -18.51 2.73 -7.54
CA SER A 228 -17.70 2.26 -8.67
C SER A 228 -17.30 0.79 -8.54
N LEU A 229 -16.83 0.40 -7.35
CA LEU A 229 -16.43 -0.98 -7.04
C LEU A 229 -17.62 -1.96 -7.11
N LYS A 230 -18.77 -1.58 -6.55
CA LYS A 230 -19.99 -2.40 -6.60
C LYS A 230 -20.53 -2.55 -8.04
N ARG A 231 -20.40 -1.50 -8.87
CA ARG A 231 -20.72 -1.61 -10.31
C ARG A 231 -19.79 -2.57 -11.04
N ALA A 232 -18.49 -2.46 -10.83
CA ALA A 232 -17.52 -3.39 -11.41
C ALA A 232 -17.85 -4.84 -11.00
N HIS A 233 -18.22 -5.04 -9.73
CA HIS A 233 -18.68 -6.34 -9.23
C HIS A 233 -19.99 -6.82 -9.90
N ALA A 234 -20.97 -5.92 -10.13
CA ALA A 234 -22.21 -6.25 -10.82
C ALA A 234 -21.97 -6.63 -12.29
N ILE A 235 -21.15 -5.87 -13.01
CA ILE A 235 -20.75 -6.16 -14.39
C ILE A 235 -20.07 -7.53 -14.50
N ARG A 236 -19.19 -7.87 -13.52
CA ARG A 236 -18.57 -9.19 -13.46
C ARG A 236 -19.61 -10.31 -13.33
N ARG A 237 -20.68 -10.11 -12.56
CA ARG A 237 -21.77 -11.11 -12.38
C ARG A 237 -22.63 -11.33 -13.62
N GLU A 238 -22.60 -10.42 -14.58
CA GLU A 238 -23.24 -10.57 -15.86
C GLU A 238 -22.45 -11.49 -16.83
N ARG A 239 -21.15 -11.68 -16.52
CA ARG A 239 -20.29 -12.59 -17.30
C ARG A 239 -20.60 -14.03 -16.94
N HIS A 240 -20.51 -14.94 -17.92
CA HIS A 240 -20.74 -16.35 -17.70
C HIS A 240 -19.46 -17.10 -17.38
N ALA A 241 -19.52 -18.00 -16.39
CA ALA A 241 -18.46 -18.95 -16.06
C ALA A 241 -19.04 -20.36 -15.88
N PRO A 242 -18.24 -21.42 -16.08
CA PRO A 242 -18.68 -22.78 -15.79
C PRO A 242 -18.97 -22.93 -14.30
N SER A 243 -20.09 -23.56 -13.95
CA SER A 243 -20.44 -23.87 -12.56
C SER A 243 -19.85 -25.22 -12.15
N PHE A 244 -19.12 -25.25 -11.04
CA PHE A 244 -18.48 -26.44 -10.46
C PHE A 244 -19.13 -26.80 -9.13
N ALA A 245 -20.37 -27.30 -9.19
CA ALA A 245 -21.09 -27.76 -8.01
C ALA A 245 -20.38 -28.94 -7.34
N LYS A 246 -20.61 -29.12 -6.04
CA LYS A 246 -20.04 -30.27 -5.31
C LYS A 246 -20.53 -31.58 -5.93
N VAL A 247 -19.62 -32.43 -6.36
CA VAL A 247 -19.94 -33.79 -6.77
C VAL A 247 -20.33 -34.57 -5.50
N GLN A 248 -21.59 -35.02 -5.46
CA GLN A 248 -22.07 -35.83 -4.33
C GLN A 248 -21.46 -37.23 -4.45
N ASP A 249 -20.65 -37.63 -3.46
CA ASP A 249 -20.25 -39.01 -3.26
C ASP A 249 -21.46 -39.79 -2.73
N GLU A 250 -22.48 -40.02 -3.56
CA GLU A 250 -23.58 -40.91 -3.17
C GLU A 250 -23.06 -42.35 -3.08
N GLY A 251 -22.61 -42.67 -1.87
CA GLY A 251 -22.09 -43.98 -1.57
C GLY A 251 -23.18 -45.01 -1.42
N LYS A 252 -23.18 -46.03 -2.27
CA LYS A 252 -23.41 -47.46 -2.02
C LYS A 252 -22.95 -48.29 -3.20
N ASP A 253 -22.62 -47.65 -4.32
CA ASP A 253 -22.17 -48.35 -5.52
C ASP A 253 -20.64 -48.28 -5.60
N LYS A 254 -19.95 -49.41 -5.37
CA LYS A 254 -18.48 -49.57 -5.41
C LYS A 254 -17.85 -49.28 -6.77
N THR A 255 -18.65 -48.92 -7.77
CA THR A 255 -18.23 -48.64 -9.16
C THR A 255 -18.16 -47.16 -9.49
N ARG A 256 -18.56 -46.25 -8.60
CA ARG A 256 -18.47 -44.80 -8.82
C ARG A 256 -17.09 -44.26 -8.44
N VAL A 257 -16.50 -43.57 -9.38
CA VAL A 257 -15.22 -42.86 -9.24
C VAL A 257 -15.31 -41.86 -8.07
N GLN A 258 -14.46 -42.03 -7.07
CA GLN A 258 -14.34 -41.11 -5.96
C GLN A 258 -13.96 -39.73 -6.49
N SER A 259 -14.59 -38.65 -5.99
CA SER A 259 -14.24 -37.30 -6.38
C SER A 259 -12.77 -36.99 -6.12
N LEU A 260 -12.11 -36.24 -6.99
CA LEU A 260 -10.71 -35.82 -6.78
C LEU A 260 -10.55 -35.02 -5.49
N GLU A 261 -11.54 -34.19 -5.15
CA GLU A 261 -11.58 -33.48 -3.87
C GLU A 261 -11.54 -34.46 -2.68
N GLY A 262 -12.42 -35.46 -2.67
CA GLY A 262 -12.46 -36.49 -1.63
C GLY A 262 -11.21 -37.35 -1.63
N GLY A 263 -10.64 -37.67 -2.78
CA GLY A 263 -9.38 -38.36 -2.96
C GLY A 263 -8.21 -37.57 -2.39
N LEU A 264 -8.14 -36.27 -2.69
CA LEU A 264 -7.10 -35.36 -2.19
C LEU A 264 -7.12 -35.30 -0.65
N LEU A 265 -8.30 -35.13 -0.05
CA LEU A 265 -8.43 -35.09 1.42
C LEU A 265 -7.95 -36.37 2.12
N LYS A 266 -7.95 -37.50 1.44
CA LYS A 266 -7.42 -38.77 1.96
C LYS A 266 -5.90 -38.91 1.77
N VAL A 267 -5.34 -38.33 0.72
CA VAL A 267 -3.89 -38.34 0.43
C VAL A 267 -3.14 -37.37 1.32
N LEU A 268 -3.79 -36.29 1.77
CA LEU A 268 -3.16 -35.31 2.64
C LEU A 268 -2.73 -35.91 3.97
N PRO A 269 -1.47 -35.69 4.45
CA PRO A 269 -0.96 -36.21 5.69
C PRO A 269 -1.49 -35.49 6.95
N PHE A 270 -2.43 -34.56 6.80
CA PHE A 270 -3.00 -33.75 7.86
C PHE A 270 -4.48 -33.44 7.57
N LYS A 271 -5.19 -33.02 8.60
CA LYS A 271 -6.57 -32.51 8.47
C LYS A 271 -6.55 -30.98 8.27
N LEU A 272 -7.55 -30.47 7.60
CA LEU A 272 -7.74 -29.02 7.48
C LEU A 272 -7.99 -28.39 8.85
N THR A 273 -7.55 -27.16 9.04
CA THR A 273 -7.93 -26.34 10.20
C THR A 273 -9.34 -25.79 10.00
N ASN A 274 -9.97 -25.29 11.09
CA ASN A 274 -11.29 -24.68 11.00
C ASN A 274 -11.31 -23.47 10.05
N ALA A 275 -10.25 -22.66 10.06
CA ALA A 275 -10.11 -21.53 9.14
C ALA A 275 -9.98 -21.98 7.68
N GLN A 276 -9.23 -23.04 7.41
CA GLN A 276 -9.10 -23.61 6.06
C GLN A 276 -10.43 -24.19 5.56
N ASP A 277 -11.19 -24.89 6.42
CA ASP A 277 -12.51 -25.43 6.10
C ASP A 277 -13.53 -24.32 5.81
N ARG A 278 -13.54 -23.26 6.62
CA ARG A 278 -14.38 -22.08 6.40
C ARG A 278 -14.07 -21.45 5.04
N VAL A 279 -12.81 -21.16 4.79
CA VAL A 279 -12.36 -20.53 3.53
C VAL A 279 -12.63 -21.44 2.33
N TRP A 280 -12.41 -22.75 2.47
CA TRP A 280 -12.77 -23.70 1.42
C TRP A 280 -14.28 -23.67 1.12
N SER A 281 -15.10 -23.58 2.14
CA SER A 281 -16.57 -23.47 1.95
C SER A 281 -16.96 -22.21 1.18
N GLU A 282 -16.33 -21.07 1.45
CA GLU A 282 -16.54 -19.82 0.73
C GLU A 282 -16.15 -19.96 -0.76
N ILE A 283 -14.95 -20.51 -1.05
CA ILE A 283 -14.45 -20.73 -2.40
C ILE A 283 -15.32 -21.75 -3.14
N SER A 284 -15.69 -22.83 -2.49
CA SER A 284 -16.57 -23.87 -3.03
C SER A 284 -17.93 -23.32 -3.43
N ASN A 285 -18.50 -22.45 -2.62
CA ASN A 285 -19.76 -21.76 -2.93
C ASN A 285 -19.61 -20.84 -4.16
N ASP A 286 -18.49 -20.13 -4.28
CA ASP A 286 -18.26 -19.27 -5.46
C ASP A 286 -18.03 -20.08 -6.74
N LEU A 287 -17.30 -21.17 -6.67
CA LEU A 287 -17.09 -22.09 -7.80
C LEU A 287 -18.39 -22.73 -8.30
N SER A 288 -19.41 -22.81 -7.45
CA SER A 288 -20.72 -23.36 -7.84
C SER A 288 -21.64 -22.36 -8.58
N LYS A 289 -21.24 -21.08 -8.66
CA LYS A 289 -22.00 -20.03 -9.35
C LYS A 289 -21.75 -20.04 -10.85
N SER A 290 -22.70 -19.50 -11.63
CA SER A 290 -22.60 -19.37 -13.08
C SER A 290 -21.87 -18.13 -13.58
N PHE A 291 -21.24 -17.36 -12.68
CA PHE A 291 -20.41 -16.21 -12.99
C PHE A 291 -19.00 -16.36 -12.40
N PRO A 292 -17.99 -15.70 -12.97
CA PRO A 292 -16.60 -15.93 -12.59
C PRO A 292 -16.33 -15.50 -11.13
N MET A 293 -15.77 -16.41 -10.34
CA MET A 293 -15.17 -16.08 -9.05
C MET A 293 -13.94 -15.20 -9.27
N ASN A 294 -13.79 -14.17 -8.47
CA ASN A 294 -12.58 -13.34 -8.38
C ASN A 294 -12.28 -13.13 -6.89
N ARG A 295 -11.48 -14.02 -6.31
CA ARG A 295 -11.29 -14.09 -4.85
C ARG A 295 -9.83 -14.00 -4.45
N LEU A 296 -9.57 -13.21 -3.41
CA LEU A 296 -8.26 -13.09 -2.77
C LEU A 296 -8.21 -13.95 -1.50
N LEU A 297 -7.32 -14.91 -1.50
CA LEU A 297 -7.01 -15.76 -0.37
C LEU A 297 -5.81 -15.20 0.39
N GLN A 298 -6.04 -14.70 1.58
CA GLN A 298 -5.01 -14.17 2.47
C GLN A 298 -4.70 -15.11 3.62
N GLY A 299 -3.48 -15.03 4.11
CA GLY A 299 -3.04 -15.75 5.29
C GLY A 299 -1.53 -15.68 5.43
N ASP A 300 -1.05 -15.82 6.62
CA ASP A 300 0.39 -15.80 6.92
C ASP A 300 1.19 -16.84 6.14
N VAL A 301 2.50 -16.65 6.08
CA VAL A 301 3.41 -17.63 5.51
C VAL A 301 3.24 -18.97 6.26
N GLY A 302 2.89 -20.03 5.51
CA GLY A 302 2.65 -21.35 6.07
C GLY A 302 1.28 -21.57 6.72
N SER A 303 0.29 -20.69 6.51
CA SER A 303 -1.11 -20.88 6.92
C SER A 303 -1.85 -21.97 6.13
N GLY A 304 -1.24 -22.49 5.05
CA GLY A 304 -1.80 -23.55 4.22
C GLY A 304 -2.66 -23.08 3.05
N LYS A 305 -2.42 -21.89 2.51
CA LYS A 305 -3.09 -21.40 1.27
C LYS A 305 -3.02 -22.40 0.12
N THR A 306 -1.89 -23.09 -0.02
CA THR A 306 -1.64 -24.06 -1.10
C THR A 306 -2.60 -25.24 -1.08
N VAL A 307 -3.02 -25.73 0.10
CA VAL A 307 -3.98 -26.85 0.17
C VAL A 307 -5.38 -26.40 -0.23
N VAL A 308 -5.77 -25.17 0.11
CA VAL A 308 -7.05 -24.60 -0.33
C VAL A 308 -7.09 -24.41 -1.85
N ALA A 309 -5.98 -23.94 -2.44
CA ALA A 309 -5.82 -23.86 -3.89
C ALA A 309 -5.88 -25.24 -4.58
N ALA A 310 -5.28 -26.25 -3.95
CA ALA A 310 -5.34 -27.63 -4.45
C ALA A 310 -6.77 -28.20 -4.43
N LEU A 311 -7.55 -27.91 -3.38
CA LEU A 311 -8.96 -28.30 -3.31
C LEU A 311 -9.80 -27.61 -4.39
N ALA A 312 -9.54 -26.33 -4.65
CA ALA A 312 -10.20 -25.59 -5.73
C ALA A 312 -9.86 -26.19 -7.12
N ALA A 313 -8.57 -26.51 -7.33
CA ALA A 313 -8.14 -27.19 -8.56
C ALA A 313 -8.78 -28.58 -8.72
N ALA A 314 -8.82 -29.39 -7.65
CA ALA A 314 -9.46 -30.70 -7.65
C ALA A 314 -10.94 -30.61 -8.05
N ARG A 315 -11.68 -29.67 -7.48
CA ARG A 315 -13.09 -29.43 -7.80
C ARG A 315 -13.31 -29.14 -9.27
N VAL A 316 -12.48 -28.29 -9.87
CA VAL A 316 -12.56 -27.90 -11.28
C VAL A 316 -12.20 -29.08 -12.19
N MET A 317 -11.16 -29.85 -11.83
CA MET A 317 -10.74 -31.04 -12.57
C MET A 317 -11.77 -32.18 -12.49
N ASP A 318 -12.54 -32.32 -11.41
CA ASP A 318 -13.66 -33.25 -11.30
C ASP A 318 -14.74 -33.01 -12.38
N HIS A 319 -14.84 -31.79 -12.91
CA HIS A 319 -15.77 -31.43 -13.98
C HIS A 319 -15.13 -31.47 -15.39
N GLY A 320 -13.93 -32.03 -15.51
CA GLY A 320 -13.22 -32.15 -16.78
C GLY A 320 -12.64 -30.85 -17.33
N TYR A 321 -12.45 -29.83 -16.48
CA TYR A 321 -11.75 -28.58 -16.80
C TYR A 321 -10.31 -28.60 -16.30
N GLN A 322 -9.50 -27.72 -16.87
CA GLN A 322 -8.12 -27.53 -16.48
C GLN A 322 -8.01 -26.47 -15.37
N ALA A 323 -7.03 -26.65 -14.48
CA ALA A 323 -6.64 -25.66 -13.49
C ALA A 323 -5.17 -25.24 -13.72
N ALA A 324 -4.90 -23.93 -13.67
CA ALA A 324 -3.56 -23.37 -13.80
C ALA A 324 -3.13 -22.73 -12.48
N ILE A 325 -1.90 -23.00 -12.03
CA ILE A 325 -1.27 -22.35 -10.86
C ILE A 325 -0.05 -21.59 -11.34
N MET A 326 -0.06 -20.29 -11.13
CA MET A 326 0.99 -19.38 -11.55
C MET A 326 1.71 -18.77 -10.34
N ALA A 327 3.04 -18.79 -10.39
CA ALA A 327 3.88 -18.15 -9.39
C ALA A 327 4.87 -17.15 -10.05
N PRO A 328 5.30 -16.09 -9.33
CA PRO A 328 6.12 -15.02 -9.90
C PRO A 328 7.55 -15.44 -10.24
N THR A 329 8.06 -16.49 -9.61
CA THR A 329 9.41 -16.99 -9.81
C THR A 329 9.42 -18.48 -10.08
N GLU A 330 10.47 -18.96 -10.78
CA GLU A 330 10.64 -20.39 -11.10
C GLU A 330 10.75 -21.26 -9.86
N ILE A 331 11.49 -20.80 -8.84
CA ILE A 331 11.67 -21.53 -7.57
C ILE A 331 10.33 -21.76 -6.89
N LEU A 332 9.48 -20.75 -6.83
CA LEU A 332 8.17 -20.85 -6.19
C LEU A 332 7.21 -21.73 -7.01
N ALA A 333 7.25 -21.59 -8.33
CA ALA A 333 6.47 -22.44 -9.24
C ALA A 333 6.91 -23.92 -9.15
N GLU A 334 8.21 -24.18 -9.07
CA GLU A 334 8.75 -25.54 -8.88
C GLU A 334 8.28 -26.16 -7.56
N GLN A 335 8.24 -25.38 -6.49
CA GLN A 335 7.71 -25.87 -5.21
C GLN A 335 6.23 -26.26 -5.30
N HIS A 336 5.42 -25.42 -5.94
CA HIS A 336 4.05 -25.77 -6.22
C HIS A 336 3.97 -27.04 -7.07
N TYR A 337 4.81 -27.16 -8.11
CA TYR A 337 4.85 -28.34 -8.96
C TYR A 337 5.17 -29.62 -8.17
N LEU A 338 6.23 -29.63 -7.38
CA LEU A 338 6.62 -30.79 -6.58
C LEU A 338 5.55 -31.16 -5.55
N LYS A 339 4.93 -30.15 -4.92
CA LYS A 339 3.89 -30.39 -3.91
C LYS A 339 2.60 -30.91 -4.53
N MET A 340 2.19 -30.33 -5.65
CA MET A 340 1.00 -30.79 -6.38
C MET A 340 1.24 -32.19 -6.98
N LYS A 341 2.46 -32.47 -7.43
CA LYS A 341 2.84 -33.79 -7.91
C LYS A 341 2.68 -34.86 -6.81
N GLU A 342 3.19 -34.58 -5.60
CA GLU A 342 3.04 -35.46 -4.42
C GLU A 342 1.57 -35.77 -4.13
N TRP A 343 0.68 -34.81 -4.28
CA TRP A 343 -0.74 -34.93 -3.94
C TRP A 343 -1.62 -35.48 -5.06
N PHE A 344 -1.34 -35.18 -6.31
CA PHE A 344 -2.24 -35.51 -7.44
C PHE A 344 -1.77 -36.67 -8.30
N GLU A 345 -0.47 -37.01 -8.36
CA GLU A 345 -0.02 -38.23 -9.11
C GLU A 345 -0.64 -39.53 -8.58
N PRO A 346 -0.79 -39.70 -7.22
CA PRO A 346 -1.47 -40.87 -6.71
C PRO A 346 -2.96 -40.97 -7.12
N LEU A 347 -3.55 -39.83 -7.52
CA LEU A 347 -4.94 -39.75 -8.02
C LEU A 347 -5.03 -39.84 -9.55
N GLY A 348 -3.92 -40.13 -10.24
CA GLY A 348 -3.87 -40.32 -11.70
C GLY A 348 -3.93 -39.02 -12.53
N ILE A 349 -3.72 -37.86 -11.91
CA ILE A 349 -3.75 -36.55 -12.58
C ILE A 349 -2.39 -36.27 -13.26
N LYS A 350 -2.44 -35.92 -14.54
CA LYS A 350 -1.25 -35.44 -15.27
C LYS A 350 -1.03 -33.97 -15.03
N ILE A 351 0.20 -33.61 -14.63
CA ILE A 351 0.60 -32.22 -14.35
C ILE A 351 1.60 -31.78 -15.41
N ALA A 352 1.33 -30.62 -16.03
CA ALA A 352 2.28 -29.98 -16.92
C ALA A 352 3.07 -28.88 -16.20
N TRP A 353 4.37 -28.82 -16.51
CA TRP A 353 5.27 -27.76 -16.04
C TRP A 353 5.62 -26.82 -17.22
N LEU A 354 5.49 -25.51 -17.02
CA LEU A 354 5.84 -24.51 -18.03
C LEU A 354 6.53 -23.30 -17.40
N SER A 355 7.81 -23.11 -17.74
CA SER A 355 8.61 -21.95 -17.32
C SER A 355 9.34 -21.30 -18.47
N GLY A 356 9.84 -20.10 -18.26
CA GLY A 356 10.62 -19.36 -19.25
C GLY A 356 11.97 -19.99 -19.58
N SER A 357 12.58 -20.71 -18.64
CA SER A 357 13.89 -21.35 -18.75
C SER A 357 13.87 -22.70 -19.47
N LEU A 358 12.71 -23.28 -19.76
CA LEU A 358 12.60 -24.55 -20.47
C LEU A 358 13.23 -24.45 -21.87
N LYS A 359 13.95 -25.52 -22.26
CA LYS A 359 14.44 -25.67 -23.63
C LYS A 359 13.27 -25.68 -24.61
N ALA A 360 13.49 -25.15 -25.81
CA ALA A 360 12.43 -24.98 -26.81
C ALA A 360 11.66 -26.27 -27.12
N LYS A 361 12.33 -27.43 -27.12
CA LYS A 361 11.69 -28.74 -27.33
C LYS A 361 10.75 -29.10 -26.21
N ASP A 362 11.20 -28.95 -24.95
CA ASP A 362 10.42 -29.31 -23.78
C ASP A 362 9.23 -28.35 -23.57
N LYS A 363 9.44 -27.07 -23.93
CA LYS A 363 8.39 -26.06 -23.95
C LYS A 363 7.28 -26.40 -24.94
N ARG A 364 7.64 -26.84 -26.17
CA ARG A 364 6.65 -27.28 -27.16
C ARG A 364 5.87 -28.49 -26.71
N LEU A 365 6.54 -29.51 -26.15
CA LEU A 365 5.86 -30.69 -25.62
C LEU A 365 4.89 -30.34 -24.50
N ALA A 366 5.29 -29.42 -23.58
CA ALA A 366 4.40 -28.95 -22.51
C ALA A 366 3.20 -28.21 -23.09
N GLN A 367 3.39 -27.34 -24.09
CA GLN A 367 2.31 -26.62 -24.77
C GLN A 367 1.33 -27.58 -25.46
N GLU A 368 1.82 -28.59 -26.17
CA GLU A 368 0.98 -29.62 -26.80
C GLU A 368 0.10 -30.38 -25.79
N VAL A 369 0.70 -30.78 -24.66
CA VAL A 369 -0.03 -31.51 -23.60
C VAL A 369 -1.07 -30.63 -22.92
N ILE A 370 -0.86 -29.32 -22.85
CA ILE A 370 -1.82 -28.34 -22.33
C ILE A 370 -2.97 -28.15 -23.33
N GLU A 371 -2.63 -27.88 -24.59
CA GLU A 371 -3.59 -27.56 -25.63
C GLU A 371 -4.54 -28.74 -25.96
N ASN A 372 -4.04 -29.97 -25.95
CA ASN A 372 -4.86 -31.16 -26.19
C ASN A 372 -5.61 -31.65 -24.93
N GLY A 373 -5.49 -30.98 -23.79
CA GLY A 373 -6.18 -31.29 -22.55
C GLY A 373 -5.69 -32.54 -21.82
N GLN A 374 -4.53 -33.10 -22.20
CA GLN A 374 -3.95 -34.26 -21.50
C GLN A 374 -3.45 -33.87 -20.11
N ALA A 375 -2.94 -32.64 -19.92
CA ALA A 375 -2.64 -32.13 -18.60
C ALA A 375 -3.87 -31.43 -18.03
N GLN A 376 -4.31 -31.90 -16.88
CA GLN A 376 -5.46 -31.32 -16.15
C GLN A 376 -5.01 -30.21 -15.19
N LEU A 377 -3.82 -30.34 -14.60
CA LEU A 377 -3.20 -29.32 -13.76
C LEU A 377 -1.94 -28.77 -14.43
N ILE A 378 -1.87 -27.46 -14.54
CA ILE A 378 -0.76 -26.77 -15.20
C ILE A 378 -0.10 -25.84 -14.19
N ILE A 379 1.23 -25.93 -14.04
CA ILE A 379 1.97 -25.11 -13.09
C ILE A 379 3.13 -24.43 -13.79
N GLY A 380 3.32 -23.17 -13.51
CA GLY A 380 4.41 -22.41 -14.14
C GLY A 380 4.54 -20.96 -13.68
N THR A 381 5.34 -20.22 -14.44
CA THR A 381 5.56 -18.79 -14.21
C THR A 381 4.66 -17.96 -15.15
N HIS A 382 4.99 -16.68 -15.30
CA HIS A 382 4.35 -15.79 -16.30
C HIS A 382 4.39 -16.35 -17.75
N ALA A 383 5.16 -17.41 -18.01
CA ALA A 383 5.15 -18.12 -19.28
C ALA A 383 3.76 -18.67 -19.64
N LEU A 384 2.90 -18.94 -18.64
CA LEU A 384 1.53 -19.41 -18.83
C LEU A 384 0.61 -18.39 -19.51
N ILE A 385 0.97 -17.09 -19.44
CA ILE A 385 0.17 -15.98 -20.00
C ILE A 385 0.64 -15.62 -21.43
N GLN A 386 1.72 -16.21 -21.92
CA GLN A 386 2.23 -15.91 -23.26
C GLN A 386 1.25 -16.30 -24.35
N GLU A 387 1.21 -15.53 -25.44
CA GLU A 387 0.30 -15.75 -26.60
C GLU A 387 0.40 -17.15 -27.21
N SER A 388 1.53 -17.79 -27.05
CA SER A 388 1.80 -19.12 -27.56
C SER A 388 1.19 -20.27 -26.74
N VAL A 389 0.51 -19.98 -25.62
CA VAL A 389 -0.09 -21.00 -24.76
C VAL A 389 -1.60 -20.98 -24.93
N SER A 390 -2.14 -22.10 -25.40
CA SER A 390 -3.59 -22.34 -25.52
C SER A 390 -4.01 -23.43 -24.53
N PHE A 391 -5.13 -23.21 -23.84
CA PHE A 391 -5.72 -24.20 -22.93
C PHE A 391 -6.91 -24.87 -23.62
N ALA A 392 -7.08 -26.17 -23.44
CA ALA A 392 -8.24 -26.88 -23.98
C ALA A 392 -9.56 -26.41 -23.32
N LYS A 393 -9.60 -26.37 -21.98
CA LYS A 393 -10.77 -25.93 -21.18
C LYS A 393 -10.32 -25.41 -19.83
N LEU A 394 -9.77 -24.19 -19.74
CA LEU A 394 -9.38 -23.65 -18.45
C LEU A 394 -10.59 -23.18 -17.63
N GLY A 395 -10.77 -23.73 -16.44
CA GLY A 395 -11.84 -23.39 -15.50
C GLY A 395 -11.36 -22.55 -14.31
N LEU A 396 -10.10 -22.70 -13.90
CA LEU A 396 -9.54 -21.99 -12.73
C LEU A 396 -8.11 -21.52 -12.99
N ALA A 397 -7.84 -20.26 -12.69
CA ALA A 397 -6.51 -19.69 -12.61
C ALA A 397 -6.20 -19.33 -11.15
N VAL A 398 -5.16 -19.93 -10.59
CA VAL A 398 -4.60 -19.60 -9.26
C VAL A 398 -3.34 -18.76 -9.46
N ILE A 399 -3.27 -17.60 -8.81
CA ILE A 399 -2.15 -16.65 -8.91
C ILE A 399 -1.55 -16.49 -7.52
N ASP A 400 -0.33 -16.98 -7.32
CA ASP A 400 0.36 -16.83 -6.05
C ASP A 400 1.19 -15.53 -6.01
N GLU A 401 1.31 -14.92 -4.82
CA GLU A 401 2.00 -13.65 -4.56
C GLU A 401 1.55 -12.52 -5.50
N GLN A 402 0.26 -12.29 -5.54
CA GLN A 402 -0.43 -11.34 -6.44
C GLN A 402 0.27 -9.97 -6.54
N HIS A 403 0.83 -9.46 -5.45
CA HIS A 403 1.47 -8.13 -5.39
C HIS A 403 2.70 -7.99 -6.29
N ARG A 404 3.27 -9.09 -6.77
CA ARG A 404 4.41 -9.12 -7.70
C ARG A 404 4.01 -9.09 -9.18
N PHE A 405 2.70 -9.16 -9.47
CA PHE A 405 2.17 -9.05 -10.84
C PHE A 405 1.60 -7.66 -11.10
N GLY A 406 1.98 -7.05 -12.22
CA GLY A 406 1.43 -5.77 -12.66
C GLY A 406 -0.07 -5.86 -13.00
N VAL A 407 -0.79 -4.73 -12.91
CA VAL A 407 -2.22 -4.64 -13.25
C VAL A 407 -2.50 -5.18 -14.65
N ARG A 408 -1.67 -4.83 -15.63
CA ARG A 408 -1.79 -5.28 -17.01
C ARG A 408 -1.72 -6.81 -17.15
N GLN A 409 -0.80 -7.46 -16.44
CA GLN A 409 -0.66 -8.92 -16.47
C GLN A 409 -1.88 -9.63 -15.89
N ARG A 410 -2.52 -9.05 -14.86
CA ARG A 410 -3.75 -9.57 -14.26
C ARG A 410 -4.94 -9.48 -15.24
N LEU A 411 -5.07 -8.38 -15.96
CA LEU A 411 -6.09 -8.19 -17.00
C LEU A 411 -5.89 -9.14 -18.19
N GLU A 412 -4.65 -9.39 -18.60
CA GLU A 412 -4.30 -10.33 -19.66
C GLU A 412 -4.73 -11.77 -19.34
N ILE A 413 -4.63 -12.19 -18.07
CA ILE A 413 -5.13 -13.50 -17.62
C ILE A 413 -6.65 -13.57 -17.80
N GLN A 414 -7.38 -12.53 -17.45
CA GLN A 414 -8.85 -12.50 -17.60
C GLN A 414 -9.29 -12.59 -19.06
N GLN A 415 -8.58 -11.91 -19.95
CA GLN A 415 -8.96 -11.80 -21.37
C GLN A 415 -8.54 -13.00 -22.21
N ARG A 416 -7.43 -13.68 -21.88
CA ARG A 416 -6.87 -14.78 -22.70
C ARG A 416 -7.34 -16.17 -22.32
N VAL A 417 -7.89 -16.30 -21.15
CA VAL A 417 -8.23 -17.59 -20.55
C VAL A 417 -9.68 -18.00 -20.83
N GLY A 418 -10.49 -17.09 -21.36
CA GLY A 418 -11.86 -17.39 -21.77
C GLY A 418 -11.99 -17.70 -23.28
N SER A 419 -12.84 -18.64 -23.63
CA SER A 419 -13.46 -18.60 -24.96
C SER A 419 -14.30 -17.32 -25.04
N GLU A 420 -14.67 -16.83 -26.23
CA GLU A 420 -15.55 -15.65 -26.36
C GLU A 420 -16.86 -15.75 -25.53
N LEU A 421 -17.18 -16.94 -25.02
CA LEU A 421 -18.43 -17.28 -24.32
C LEU A 421 -18.27 -17.47 -22.79
N PHE A 422 -17.07 -17.85 -22.27
CA PHE A 422 -16.89 -18.18 -20.84
C PHE A 422 -15.61 -17.62 -20.28
N TYR A 423 -15.71 -17.07 -19.06
CA TYR A 423 -14.58 -16.59 -18.26
C TYR A 423 -14.17 -17.66 -17.24
N CYS A 424 -12.87 -17.78 -16.93
CA CYS A 424 -12.43 -18.68 -15.87
C CYS A 424 -12.59 -18.05 -14.48
N HIS A 425 -12.71 -18.90 -13.47
CA HIS A 425 -12.60 -18.49 -12.07
C HIS A 425 -11.16 -18.10 -11.73
N GLN A 426 -10.99 -17.12 -10.87
CA GLN A 426 -9.67 -16.67 -10.41
C GLN A 426 -9.57 -16.73 -8.89
N LEU A 427 -8.49 -17.35 -8.42
CA LEU A 427 -8.10 -17.38 -7.02
C LEU A 427 -6.72 -16.76 -6.88
N MET A 428 -6.67 -15.59 -6.29
CA MET A 428 -5.41 -14.89 -6.00
C MET A 428 -4.97 -15.24 -4.59
N MET A 429 -3.67 -15.45 -4.38
CA MET A 429 -3.10 -15.72 -3.06
C MET A 429 -2.09 -14.66 -2.67
N SER A 430 -2.05 -14.33 -1.39
CA SER A 430 -1.04 -13.44 -0.82
C SER A 430 -0.57 -13.94 0.53
N ALA A 431 0.75 -13.99 0.72
CA ALA A 431 1.38 -14.28 2.01
C ALA A 431 1.57 -13.01 2.86
N THR A 432 1.44 -11.83 2.25
CA THR A 432 1.39 -10.57 2.99
C THR A 432 -0.06 -10.26 3.31
N PRO A 433 -0.44 -10.22 4.58
CA PRO A 433 -1.77 -9.76 4.96
C PRO A 433 -1.98 -8.32 4.47
N ILE A 434 -3.13 -8.08 3.86
CA ILE A 434 -3.55 -6.74 3.45
C ILE A 434 -4.52 -6.26 4.51
N PRO A 435 -4.32 -5.07 5.10
CA PRO A 435 -5.26 -4.52 6.08
C PRO A 435 -6.69 -4.55 5.55
N ARG A 436 -7.64 -4.90 6.42
CA ARG A 436 -9.05 -5.04 6.04
C ARG A 436 -9.60 -3.76 5.40
N THR A 437 -9.25 -2.61 5.93
CA THR A 437 -9.64 -1.30 5.40
C THR A 437 -9.13 -1.07 3.98
N LEU A 438 -7.88 -1.46 3.71
CA LEU A 438 -7.29 -1.38 2.37
C LEU A 438 -7.95 -2.38 1.41
N ALA A 439 -8.26 -3.59 1.88
CA ALA A 439 -8.97 -4.58 1.09
C ALA A 439 -10.38 -4.10 0.70
N MET A 440 -11.12 -3.50 1.61
CA MET A 440 -12.46 -2.96 1.37
C MET A 440 -12.50 -1.74 0.46
N THR A 441 -11.39 -1.06 0.26
CA THR A 441 -11.31 0.17 -0.54
C THR A 441 -10.64 -0.03 -1.90
N TYR A 442 -9.57 -0.80 -1.98
CA TYR A 442 -8.78 -0.95 -3.21
C TYR A 442 -8.91 -2.31 -3.88
N TYR A 443 -9.37 -3.31 -3.15
CA TYR A 443 -9.58 -4.66 -3.66
C TYR A 443 -11.06 -5.09 -3.59
N ALA A 444 -11.98 -4.13 -3.54
CA ALA A 444 -13.40 -4.43 -3.39
C ALA A 444 -14.06 -5.00 -4.65
N ASP A 445 -13.33 -5.10 -5.77
CA ASP A 445 -13.67 -5.96 -6.90
C ASP A 445 -13.36 -7.44 -6.61
N LEU A 446 -12.61 -7.73 -5.53
CA LEU A 446 -12.27 -9.07 -5.07
C LEU A 446 -13.08 -9.45 -3.84
N ASP A 447 -13.63 -10.64 -3.85
CA ASP A 447 -14.09 -11.28 -2.62
C ASP A 447 -12.86 -11.72 -1.81
N VAL A 448 -12.85 -11.49 -0.49
CA VAL A 448 -11.69 -11.77 0.35
C VAL A 448 -11.98 -12.89 1.33
N SER A 449 -11.08 -13.87 1.37
CA SER A 449 -11.06 -14.95 2.37
C SER A 449 -9.76 -14.89 3.16
N VAL A 450 -9.85 -15.03 4.47
CA VAL A 450 -8.69 -14.93 5.37
C VAL A 450 -8.51 -16.23 6.15
N ILE A 451 -7.32 -16.84 6.05
CA ILE A 451 -6.90 -17.90 6.94
C ILE A 451 -6.21 -17.26 8.14
N ASP A 452 -6.95 -17.10 9.21
CA ASP A 452 -6.55 -16.45 10.46
C ASP A 452 -6.08 -17.44 11.53
N GLU A 453 -5.81 -18.67 11.14
CA GLU A 453 -5.37 -19.76 12.01
C GLU A 453 -4.10 -20.40 11.43
N LEU A 454 -3.13 -20.67 12.31
CA LEU A 454 -1.93 -21.43 11.93
C LEU A 454 -2.17 -22.93 12.05
N PRO A 455 -1.54 -23.77 11.20
CA PRO A 455 -1.63 -25.21 11.31
C PRO A 455 -1.19 -25.74 12.68
N PRO A 456 -1.81 -26.83 13.18
CA PRO A 456 -1.44 -27.44 14.45
C PRO A 456 0.05 -27.78 14.53
N GLY A 457 0.66 -27.54 15.68
CA GLY A 457 2.07 -27.84 15.93
C GLY A 457 3.05 -26.72 15.57
N ARG A 458 2.60 -25.64 14.95
CA ARG A 458 3.45 -24.47 14.69
C ARG A 458 3.57 -23.60 15.94
N LYS A 459 4.82 -23.35 16.37
CA LYS A 459 5.12 -22.52 17.54
C LYS A 459 5.34 -21.05 17.12
N PRO A 460 4.98 -20.09 17.96
CA PRO A 460 5.30 -18.68 17.73
C PRO A 460 6.82 -18.48 17.63
N ILE A 461 7.26 -17.62 16.72
CA ILE A 461 8.67 -17.31 16.51
C ILE A 461 9.07 -16.18 17.47
N ALA A 462 9.98 -16.45 18.40
CA ALA A 462 10.49 -15.41 19.30
C ALA A 462 11.38 -14.42 18.53
N THR A 463 11.01 -13.14 18.52
CA THR A 463 11.79 -12.10 17.85
C THR A 463 12.62 -11.31 18.86
N LYS A 464 13.94 -11.21 18.63
CA LYS A 464 14.89 -10.47 19.44
C LYS A 464 15.51 -9.34 18.63
N VAL A 465 15.66 -8.16 19.25
CA VAL A 465 16.28 -6.99 18.62
C VAL A 465 17.63 -6.75 19.30
N VAL A 466 18.71 -6.73 18.54
CA VAL A 466 20.11 -6.72 19.06
C VAL A 466 20.90 -5.65 18.31
N LYS A 467 21.76 -4.90 19.03
CA LYS A 467 22.67 -3.93 18.41
C LYS A 467 23.73 -4.64 17.55
N ALA A 468 24.11 -4.06 16.42
CA ALA A 468 25.18 -4.59 15.55
C ALA A 468 26.52 -4.75 16.27
N SER A 469 26.80 -3.93 17.29
CA SER A 469 28.00 -4.06 18.13
C SER A 469 28.09 -5.38 18.93
N ARG A 470 26.98 -6.13 19.04
CA ARG A 470 26.91 -7.44 19.70
C ARG A 470 26.92 -8.62 18.72
N ARG A 471 27.44 -8.40 17.51
CA ARG A 471 27.48 -9.41 16.43
C ARG A 471 28.22 -10.69 16.85
N ASP A 472 29.31 -10.56 17.56
CA ASP A 472 30.10 -11.71 18.02
C ASP A 472 29.34 -12.59 19.02
N GLU A 473 28.51 -11.98 19.88
CA GLU A 473 27.63 -12.72 20.79
C GLU A 473 26.55 -13.49 20.00
N VAL A 474 26.03 -12.92 18.91
CA VAL A 474 25.05 -13.59 18.04
C VAL A 474 25.73 -14.78 17.36
N ILE A 475 26.96 -14.63 16.86
CA ILE A 475 27.72 -15.74 16.23
C ILE A 475 28.01 -16.84 17.26
N GLY A 476 28.41 -16.50 18.49
CA GLY A 476 28.58 -17.49 19.56
C GLY A 476 27.30 -18.25 19.90
N GLY A 477 26.17 -17.53 19.95
CA GLY A 477 24.85 -18.15 20.10
C GLY A 477 24.48 -19.07 18.94
N LEU A 478 24.75 -18.65 17.69
CA LEU A 478 24.52 -19.43 16.47
C LEU A 478 25.24 -20.78 16.53
N GLN A 479 26.50 -20.82 16.97
CA GLN A 479 27.27 -22.05 17.14
C GLN A 479 26.53 -23.07 18.03
N SER A 480 25.93 -22.60 19.12
CA SER A 480 25.15 -23.47 20.03
C SER A 480 23.88 -24.05 19.35
N TRP A 481 23.23 -23.30 18.42
CA TRP A 481 22.09 -23.80 17.66
C TRP A 481 22.51 -24.84 16.63
N LEU A 482 23.56 -24.58 15.88
CA LEU A 482 24.09 -25.49 14.87
C LEU A 482 24.59 -26.81 15.50
N SER A 483 25.20 -26.75 16.69
CA SER A 483 25.66 -27.95 17.43
C SER A 483 24.51 -28.86 17.87
N LYS A 484 23.28 -28.38 17.93
CA LYS A 484 22.07 -29.15 18.17
C LYS A 484 21.51 -29.82 16.91
N GLY A 485 22.21 -29.69 15.79
CA GLY A 485 21.78 -30.20 14.48
C GLY A 485 20.72 -29.33 13.78
N LEU A 486 20.43 -28.12 14.29
CA LEU A 486 19.50 -27.18 13.69
C LEU A 486 20.20 -26.32 12.62
N GLN A 487 19.42 -25.79 11.69
CA GLN A 487 19.92 -24.95 10.61
C GLN A 487 19.53 -23.48 10.84
N ALA A 488 20.31 -22.59 10.22
CA ALA A 488 20.08 -21.15 10.35
C ALA A 488 20.19 -20.43 9.00
N TYR A 489 19.44 -19.31 8.91
CA TYR A 489 19.59 -18.30 7.88
C TYR A 489 20.31 -17.07 8.43
N TRP A 490 21.18 -16.50 7.61
CA TRP A 490 21.82 -15.20 7.86
C TRP A 490 21.57 -14.29 6.66
N VAL A 491 20.74 -13.25 6.86
CA VAL A 491 20.27 -12.37 5.79
C VAL A 491 21.00 -11.04 5.85
N CYS A 492 21.65 -10.68 4.75
CA CYS A 492 22.32 -9.40 4.57
C CYS A 492 21.41 -8.41 3.81
N PRO A 493 21.42 -7.11 4.13
CA PRO A 493 20.55 -6.12 3.52
C PRO A 493 20.91 -5.85 2.06
N LEU A 494 19.93 -5.35 1.32
CA LEU A 494 20.15 -4.70 0.04
C LEU A 494 20.63 -3.25 0.31
N ILE A 495 21.75 -2.85 -0.31
CA ILE A 495 22.23 -1.47 -0.30
C ILE A 495 21.71 -0.82 -1.59
N GLU A 496 20.85 0.18 -1.50
CA GLU A 496 20.16 0.80 -2.64
C GLU A 496 21.11 1.41 -3.70
N GLU A 497 22.34 1.76 -3.31
CA GLU A 497 23.27 2.48 -4.18
C GLU A 497 23.98 1.63 -5.26
N SER A 498 24.09 0.29 -5.08
CA SER A 498 24.68 -0.59 -6.12
C SER A 498 24.53 -2.08 -5.81
N GLU A 499 24.08 -2.86 -6.80
CA GLU A 499 24.07 -4.34 -6.72
C GLU A 499 25.46 -4.95 -6.47
N ALA A 500 26.52 -4.24 -6.81
CA ALA A 500 27.89 -4.68 -6.56
C ALA A 500 28.26 -4.62 -5.08
N LEU A 501 27.87 -3.55 -4.37
CA LEU A 501 28.07 -3.39 -2.93
C LEU A 501 27.29 -4.40 -2.11
N GLN A 502 26.08 -4.75 -2.57
CA GLN A 502 25.23 -5.76 -1.92
C GLN A 502 25.91 -7.15 -1.94
N LEU A 503 26.46 -7.51 -3.09
CA LEU A 503 27.18 -8.76 -3.25
C LEU A 503 28.42 -8.79 -2.35
N GLN A 504 29.16 -7.68 -2.30
CA GLN A 504 30.36 -7.57 -1.49
C GLN A 504 30.03 -7.79 0.00
N THR A 505 28.99 -7.16 0.55
CA THR A 505 28.58 -7.33 1.93
C THR A 505 28.18 -8.76 2.27
N ALA A 506 27.45 -9.43 1.36
CA ALA A 506 27.06 -10.82 1.58
C ALA A 506 28.26 -11.78 1.49
N VAL A 507 29.22 -11.53 0.59
CA VAL A 507 30.46 -12.31 0.47
C VAL A 507 31.34 -12.11 1.70
N GLU A 508 31.52 -10.87 2.15
CA GLU A 508 32.28 -10.55 3.38
C GLU A 508 31.67 -11.23 4.62
N SER A 509 30.35 -11.17 4.79
CA SER A 509 29.67 -11.88 5.88
C SER A 509 29.83 -13.39 5.75
N TYR A 510 29.75 -13.95 4.55
CA TYR A 510 29.98 -15.37 4.29
C TYR A 510 31.40 -15.81 4.69
N GLU A 511 32.43 -15.05 4.30
CA GLU A 511 33.83 -15.34 4.62
C GLU A 511 34.07 -15.29 6.13
N GLN A 512 33.59 -14.23 6.80
CA GLN A 512 33.70 -14.07 8.24
C GLN A 512 33.01 -15.21 8.99
N LEU A 513 31.78 -15.58 8.61
CA LEU A 513 31.03 -16.64 9.25
C LEU A 513 31.67 -18.02 9.00
N THR A 514 32.25 -18.26 7.82
CA THR A 514 32.98 -19.49 7.51
C THR A 514 34.23 -19.61 8.40
N GLN A 515 34.96 -18.52 8.63
CA GLN A 515 36.12 -18.50 9.54
C GLN A 515 35.71 -18.69 11.00
N ALA A 516 34.61 -18.06 11.44
CA ALA A 516 34.12 -18.12 12.81
C ALA A 516 33.49 -19.49 13.16
N LEU A 517 33.02 -20.24 12.16
CA LEU A 517 32.28 -21.50 12.31
C LEU A 517 32.95 -22.67 11.55
N PRO A 518 34.23 -23.00 11.82
CA PRO A 518 35.01 -23.95 11.00
C PRO A 518 34.45 -25.39 10.99
N ASN A 519 33.62 -25.73 11.99
CA ASN A 519 33.03 -27.04 12.10
C ASN A 519 31.69 -27.24 11.37
N PHE A 520 31.21 -26.16 10.72
CA PHE A 520 29.91 -26.15 10.03
C PHE A 520 30.06 -25.68 8.59
N LYS A 521 29.30 -26.29 7.69
CA LYS A 521 29.27 -25.85 6.30
C LYS A 521 28.37 -24.62 6.15
N VAL A 522 28.95 -23.56 5.62
CA VAL A 522 28.27 -22.33 5.28
C VAL A 522 28.01 -22.28 3.78
N GLY A 523 26.79 -21.94 3.36
CA GLY A 523 26.44 -21.72 1.96
C GLY A 523 26.15 -20.26 1.69
N LEU A 524 26.29 -19.81 0.46
CA LEU A 524 26.00 -18.45 0.01
C LEU A 524 25.00 -18.46 -1.15
N VAL A 525 23.93 -17.65 -1.03
CA VAL A 525 22.96 -17.43 -2.12
C VAL A 525 22.70 -15.93 -2.31
N HIS A 526 22.85 -15.48 -3.56
CA HIS A 526 22.61 -14.07 -3.94
C HIS A 526 22.00 -13.94 -5.34
N GLY A 527 21.55 -12.75 -5.71
CA GLY A 527 20.82 -12.48 -6.95
C GLY A 527 21.55 -12.88 -8.24
N ARG A 528 22.88 -12.76 -8.26
CA ARG A 528 23.71 -13.01 -9.45
C ARG A 528 24.11 -14.46 -9.70
N LEU A 529 23.83 -15.37 -8.76
CA LEU A 529 24.06 -16.81 -9.02
C LEU A 529 23.14 -17.28 -10.13
N LYS A 530 23.64 -18.18 -10.98
CA LYS A 530 22.84 -18.85 -11.99
C LYS A 530 21.74 -19.71 -11.32
N ALA A 531 20.66 -19.94 -12.04
CA ALA A 531 19.51 -20.70 -11.50
C ALA A 531 19.93 -22.08 -10.99
N ASP A 532 20.78 -22.80 -11.75
CA ASP A 532 21.26 -24.13 -11.38
C ASP A 532 22.15 -24.10 -10.12
N GLU A 533 22.99 -23.07 -9.97
CA GLU A 533 23.85 -22.89 -8.79
C GLU A 533 23.00 -22.60 -7.54
N LYS A 534 21.99 -21.73 -7.67
CA LYS A 534 21.02 -21.47 -6.60
C LYS A 534 20.29 -22.73 -6.17
N ALA A 535 19.80 -23.49 -7.15
CA ALA A 535 19.09 -24.74 -6.91
C ALA A 535 19.97 -25.74 -6.19
N ALA A 536 21.24 -25.89 -6.58
CA ALA A 536 22.20 -26.81 -5.95
C ALA A 536 22.46 -26.43 -4.48
N VAL A 537 22.73 -25.15 -4.17
CA VAL A 537 22.96 -24.69 -2.80
C VAL A 537 21.70 -24.88 -1.94
N MET A 538 20.52 -24.57 -2.47
CA MET A 538 19.27 -24.75 -1.77
C MET A 538 18.94 -26.23 -1.52
N ALA A 539 19.24 -27.12 -2.45
CA ALA A 539 19.09 -28.57 -2.28
C ALA A 539 20.01 -29.09 -1.18
N ALA A 540 21.29 -28.69 -1.18
CA ALA A 540 22.25 -29.05 -0.14
C ALA A 540 21.82 -28.50 1.25
N PHE A 541 21.27 -27.31 1.31
CA PHE A 541 20.73 -26.75 2.56
C PHE A 541 19.50 -27.53 3.02
N LYS A 542 18.59 -27.88 2.13
CA LYS A 542 17.41 -28.71 2.45
C LYS A 542 17.81 -30.12 2.92
N ALA A 543 18.87 -30.69 2.35
CA ALA A 543 19.43 -32.01 2.74
C ALA A 543 20.24 -31.97 4.04
N ASN A 544 20.34 -30.80 4.70
CA ASN A 544 21.17 -30.56 5.90
C ASN A 544 22.68 -30.78 5.66
N GLU A 545 23.16 -30.73 4.42
CA GLU A 545 24.58 -30.73 4.09
C GLU A 545 25.23 -29.37 4.38
N ILE A 546 24.45 -28.29 4.34
CA ILE A 546 24.78 -26.92 4.72
C ILE A 546 23.98 -26.59 5.97
N GLN A 547 24.65 -26.12 7.04
CA GLN A 547 24.00 -25.79 8.32
C GLN A 547 23.67 -24.31 8.44
N LEU A 548 24.44 -23.43 7.80
CA LEU A 548 24.19 -21.97 7.77
C LEU A 548 24.09 -21.49 6.34
N LEU A 549 23.01 -20.81 6.01
CA LEU A 549 22.83 -20.20 4.70
C LEU A 549 22.89 -18.67 4.80
N VAL A 550 23.96 -18.09 4.25
CA VAL A 550 24.11 -16.65 4.08
C VAL A 550 23.41 -16.24 2.79
N ALA A 551 22.59 -15.20 2.85
CA ALA A 551 21.87 -14.78 1.67
C ALA A 551 21.52 -13.29 1.68
N THR A 552 21.28 -12.75 0.49
CA THR A 552 20.57 -11.48 0.30
C THR A 552 19.05 -11.72 0.34
N THR A 553 18.23 -10.71 0.07
CA THR A 553 16.75 -10.79 0.06
C THR A 553 16.15 -11.84 -0.89
N VAL A 554 16.97 -12.51 -1.71
CA VAL A 554 16.54 -13.60 -2.61
C VAL A 554 15.84 -14.75 -1.87
N ILE A 555 16.07 -14.89 -0.55
CA ILE A 555 15.38 -15.90 0.31
C ILE A 555 13.90 -15.54 0.57
N GLU A 556 13.45 -14.32 0.29
CA GLU A 556 12.02 -14.00 0.35
C GLU A 556 11.18 -14.98 -0.49
N VAL A 557 11.79 -15.57 -1.52
CA VAL A 557 11.18 -16.55 -2.41
C VAL A 557 11.64 -17.97 -2.04
N GLY A 558 10.94 -18.56 -1.25
CA GLY A 558 10.51 -19.77 -0.75
C GLY A 558 11.12 -21.15 -0.86
N VAL A 559 12.16 -21.59 -0.16
CA VAL A 559 12.35 -23.02 0.09
C VAL A 559 11.89 -23.37 1.50
N ASP A 560 11.08 -24.44 1.63
CA ASP A 560 10.64 -24.97 2.91
C ASP A 560 11.75 -25.87 3.50
N VAL A 561 12.36 -25.41 4.60
CA VAL A 561 13.38 -26.15 5.34
C VAL A 561 12.91 -26.31 6.78
N PRO A 562 12.28 -27.44 7.13
CA PRO A 562 11.70 -27.66 8.46
C PRO A 562 12.72 -27.58 9.59
N ASN A 563 13.99 -27.92 9.31
CA ASN A 563 15.07 -27.92 10.29
C ASN A 563 15.67 -26.53 10.56
N ALA A 564 15.31 -25.51 9.76
CA ALA A 564 15.75 -24.14 9.96
C ALA A 564 14.97 -23.48 11.12
N ALA A 565 15.65 -23.26 12.24
CA ALA A 565 15.04 -22.75 13.47
C ALA A 565 15.54 -21.35 13.86
N LEU A 566 16.61 -20.85 13.22
CA LEU A 566 17.17 -19.53 13.52
C LEU A 566 17.22 -18.67 12.25
N MET A 567 16.75 -17.42 12.36
CA MET A 567 16.87 -16.39 11.34
C MET A 567 17.62 -15.21 11.95
N VAL A 568 18.73 -14.81 11.33
CA VAL A 568 19.45 -13.58 11.67
C VAL A 568 19.32 -12.62 10.51
N ILE A 569 18.91 -11.38 10.79
CA ILE A 569 18.77 -10.32 9.77
C ILE A 569 19.69 -9.18 10.17
N GLU A 570 20.74 -8.95 9.40
CA GLU A 570 21.65 -7.82 9.58
C GLU A 570 21.03 -6.52 9.06
N HIS A 571 21.32 -5.41 9.72
CA HIS A 571 20.78 -4.09 9.38
C HIS A 571 19.25 -4.10 9.17
N ALA A 572 18.54 -4.69 10.12
CA ALA A 572 17.09 -4.84 10.08
C ALA A 572 16.35 -3.49 9.96
N GLU A 573 16.97 -2.39 10.35
CA GLU A 573 16.45 -1.02 10.18
C GLU A 573 16.26 -0.61 8.72
N ARG A 574 16.88 -1.32 7.76
CA ARG A 574 16.78 -1.05 6.32
C ARG A 574 15.68 -1.83 5.64
N PHE A 575 15.12 -2.84 6.30
CA PHE A 575 14.06 -3.68 5.75
C PHE A 575 12.68 -3.10 6.05
N GLY A 576 11.73 -3.29 5.14
CA GLY A 576 10.32 -3.02 5.37
C GLY A 576 9.66 -4.05 6.30
N TYR A 577 8.51 -3.71 6.87
CA TYR A 577 7.72 -4.60 7.70
C TYR A 577 7.40 -5.94 7.01
N ALA A 578 6.84 -5.88 5.80
CA ALA A 578 6.46 -7.05 5.02
C ALA A 578 7.66 -7.97 4.74
N GLN A 579 8.84 -7.41 4.43
CA GLN A 579 10.05 -8.16 4.16
C GLN A 579 10.51 -8.95 5.39
N ILE A 580 10.63 -8.28 6.55
CA ILE A 580 11.04 -8.96 7.80
C ILE A 580 10.00 -10.01 8.18
N HIS A 581 8.70 -9.73 8.01
CA HIS A 581 7.64 -10.69 8.30
C HIS A 581 7.73 -11.93 7.39
N GLN A 582 7.96 -11.76 6.10
CA GLN A 582 8.15 -12.86 5.15
C GLN A 582 9.41 -13.70 5.49
N LEU A 583 10.54 -13.02 5.80
CA LEU A 583 11.78 -13.68 6.21
C LEU A 583 11.57 -14.46 7.51
N ARG A 584 10.94 -13.86 8.52
CA ARG A 584 10.60 -14.54 9.77
C ARG A 584 9.76 -15.80 9.53
N GLY A 585 8.82 -15.76 8.60
CA GLY A 585 7.99 -16.91 8.23
C GLY A 585 8.75 -18.07 7.58
N ARG A 586 10.05 -17.91 7.25
CA ARG A 586 10.90 -18.99 6.70
C ARG A 586 11.44 -19.94 7.75
N VAL A 587 11.39 -19.58 9.02
CA VAL A 587 11.71 -20.46 10.16
C VAL A 587 10.44 -20.83 10.91
N GLY A 588 10.54 -21.77 11.85
CA GLY A 588 9.37 -22.20 12.63
C GLY A 588 8.44 -23.16 11.90
N ARG A 589 8.96 -23.94 10.95
CA ARG A 589 8.19 -24.94 10.19
C ARG A 589 8.37 -26.37 10.72
N GLY A 590 9.31 -26.57 11.65
CA GLY A 590 9.53 -27.81 12.36
C GLY A 590 8.99 -27.77 13.78
N SER A 591 9.30 -28.84 14.58
CA SER A 591 8.90 -28.95 15.97
C SER A 591 9.79 -28.19 16.95
N ALA A 592 10.97 -27.71 16.50
CA ALA A 592 11.92 -26.95 17.32
C ALA A 592 11.43 -25.54 17.58
N ASP A 593 11.79 -25.00 18.77
CA ASP A 593 11.58 -23.59 19.05
C ASP A 593 12.40 -22.74 18.06
N SER A 594 11.82 -21.65 17.59
CA SER A 594 12.44 -20.84 16.54
C SER A 594 12.62 -19.39 16.98
N VAL A 595 13.74 -18.80 16.54
CA VAL A 595 14.12 -17.43 16.92
C VAL A 595 14.46 -16.62 15.67
N CYS A 596 13.99 -15.37 15.64
CA CYS A 596 14.39 -14.37 14.66
C CYS A 596 15.18 -13.28 15.39
N ILE A 597 16.42 -13.02 14.97
CA ILE A 597 17.29 -11.99 15.53
C ILE A 597 17.37 -10.84 14.52
N LEU A 598 16.89 -9.67 14.93
CA LEU A 598 16.96 -8.43 14.15
C LEU A 598 18.14 -7.62 14.67
N MET A 599 19.21 -7.55 13.88
CA MET A 599 20.39 -6.75 14.20
C MET A 599 20.27 -5.37 13.58
N TYR A 600 20.58 -4.32 14.32
CA TYR A 600 20.49 -2.94 13.86
C TYR A 600 21.72 -2.10 14.18
N ALA A 601 22.02 -1.11 13.33
CA ALA A 601 23.05 -0.09 13.54
C ALA A 601 22.42 1.21 14.07
N GLU A 602 23.18 1.94 14.91
CA GLU A 602 22.81 3.28 15.38
C GLU A 602 23.44 4.37 14.48
N PRO A 603 22.82 5.54 14.34
CA PRO A 603 21.56 5.98 14.97
C PRO A 603 20.30 5.45 14.25
N LEU A 604 19.26 5.11 15.01
CA LEU A 604 17.97 4.73 14.46
C LEU A 604 17.06 5.96 14.25
N SER A 605 16.38 6.03 13.11
CA SER A 605 15.25 6.95 12.94
C SER A 605 14.06 6.53 13.83
N MET A 606 13.17 7.47 14.14
CA MET A 606 11.95 7.18 14.92
C MET A 606 11.12 6.06 14.26
N ALA A 607 10.93 6.12 12.96
CA ALA A 607 10.19 5.09 12.20
C ALA A 607 10.87 3.71 12.25
N ALA A 608 12.22 3.66 12.18
CA ALA A 608 12.94 2.40 12.30
C ALA A 608 12.82 1.80 13.70
N LYS A 609 12.89 2.64 14.75
CA LYS A 609 12.69 2.21 16.13
C LYS A 609 11.30 1.63 16.36
N GLU A 610 10.26 2.32 15.92
CA GLU A 610 8.87 1.86 16.01
C GLU A 610 8.68 0.53 15.27
N ARG A 611 9.22 0.41 14.06
CA ARG A 611 9.14 -0.83 13.25
C ARG A 611 9.77 -2.03 13.97
N LEU A 612 11.00 -1.89 14.46
CA LEU A 612 11.69 -2.96 15.17
C LEU A 612 10.97 -3.35 16.46
N GLN A 613 10.41 -2.37 17.16
CA GLN A 613 9.63 -2.59 18.37
C GLN A 613 8.34 -3.38 18.04
N THR A 614 7.56 -2.97 17.04
CA THR A 614 6.35 -3.69 16.61
C THR A 614 6.66 -5.14 16.24
N LEU A 615 7.72 -5.38 15.45
CA LEU A 615 8.12 -6.73 15.03
C LEU A 615 8.58 -7.61 16.21
N ARG A 616 9.08 -7.03 17.28
CA ARG A 616 9.41 -7.72 18.53
C ARG A 616 8.17 -8.08 19.34
N GLU A 617 7.15 -7.20 19.36
CA GLU A 617 5.96 -7.32 20.20
C GLU A 617 4.92 -8.28 19.61
N THR A 618 4.81 -8.32 18.27
CA THR A 618 3.81 -9.17 17.61
C THR A 618 4.40 -10.05 16.51
N SER A 619 3.80 -11.24 16.37
CA SER A 619 4.00 -12.12 15.23
C SER A 619 2.80 -12.10 14.27
N ASP A 620 1.72 -11.41 14.60
CA ASP A 620 0.52 -11.33 13.78
C ASP A 620 0.79 -10.46 12.54
N GLY A 621 0.69 -11.07 11.36
CA GLY A 621 0.93 -10.41 10.08
C GLY A 621 -0.09 -9.31 9.77
N PHE A 622 -1.34 -9.43 10.26
CA PHE A 622 -2.36 -8.39 10.04
C PHE A 622 -2.06 -7.14 10.85
N VAL A 623 -1.66 -7.28 12.12
CA VAL A 623 -1.23 -6.15 12.96
C VAL A 623 0.00 -5.47 12.36
N ILE A 624 0.95 -6.26 11.85
CA ILE A 624 2.16 -5.73 11.18
C ILE A 624 1.77 -4.95 9.92
N ALA A 625 0.85 -5.47 9.10
CA ALA A 625 0.39 -4.81 7.89
C ALA A 625 -0.37 -3.51 8.17
N GLU A 626 -1.17 -3.45 9.24
CA GLU A 626 -1.84 -2.22 9.69
C GLU A 626 -0.83 -1.16 10.12
N ARG A 627 0.23 -1.55 10.84
CA ARG A 627 1.32 -0.63 11.22
C ARG A 627 2.12 -0.18 10.01
N ASP A 628 2.39 -1.05 9.03
CA ASP A 628 3.06 -0.67 7.78
C ASP A 628 2.22 0.35 6.99
N LEU A 629 0.90 0.15 6.92
CA LEU A 629 -0.05 1.08 6.30
C LEU A 629 -0.01 2.46 6.98
N SER A 630 0.06 2.50 8.33
CA SER A 630 0.11 3.76 9.07
C SER A 630 1.39 4.55 8.83
N LEU A 631 2.52 3.89 8.66
CA LEU A 631 3.81 4.55 8.46
C LEU A 631 4.05 5.00 7.01
N ARG A 632 3.63 4.20 6.02
CA ARG A 632 3.90 4.46 4.61
C ARG A 632 2.74 5.12 3.87
N GLY A 633 1.53 4.95 4.40
CA GLY A 633 0.31 5.32 3.70
C GLY A 633 -0.08 4.33 2.58
N PRO A 634 -1.35 4.39 2.10
CA PRO A 634 -1.89 3.45 1.11
C PRO A 634 -1.16 3.50 -0.24
N GLY A 635 -0.62 4.66 -0.62
CA GLY A 635 0.01 4.86 -1.91
C GLY A 635 1.30 4.12 -2.15
N GLU A 636 2.13 4.05 -1.13
CA GLU A 636 3.40 3.34 -1.22
C GLU A 636 3.19 1.82 -1.11
N LEU A 637 2.21 1.42 -0.30
CA LEU A 637 1.90 0.01 -0.08
C LEU A 637 1.27 -0.67 -1.31
N LEU A 638 0.51 0.09 -2.10
CA LEU A 638 -0.11 -0.38 -3.35
C LEU A 638 0.80 -0.26 -4.58
N GLY A 639 1.99 0.34 -4.44
CA GLY A 639 2.85 0.64 -5.59
C GLY A 639 2.21 1.66 -6.56
N ALA A 640 1.25 2.44 -6.10
CA ALA A 640 0.44 3.33 -6.94
C ALA A 640 1.23 4.46 -7.63
N LYS A 641 2.48 4.71 -7.22
CA LYS A 641 3.39 5.57 -7.98
C LYS A 641 3.69 5.05 -9.39
N GLN A 642 3.44 3.75 -9.66
CA GLN A 642 3.70 3.13 -10.96
C GLN A 642 2.44 2.92 -11.81
N SER A 643 1.23 2.92 -11.21
CA SER A 643 -0.01 2.52 -11.90
C SER A 643 -0.94 3.68 -12.26
N GLY A 644 -0.74 4.88 -11.72
CA GLY A 644 -1.65 6.02 -11.97
C GLY A 644 -3.05 5.87 -11.39
N ASP A 645 -3.30 4.86 -10.57
CA ASP A 645 -4.60 4.57 -9.97
C ASP A 645 -5.08 5.72 -9.07
N ALA A 646 -6.37 5.99 -9.13
CA ALA A 646 -7.02 7.06 -8.38
C ALA A 646 -7.01 6.73 -6.89
N MET A 647 -5.97 7.19 -6.19
CA MET A 647 -5.88 7.09 -4.74
C MET A 647 -6.88 8.01 -4.08
N LEU A 648 -7.42 7.60 -2.93
CA LEU A 648 -8.19 8.46 -2.05
C LEU A 648 -7.34 9.69 -1.67
N ARG A 649 -7.91 10.87 -1.86
CA ARG A 649 -7.22 12.16 -1.68
C ARG A 649 -7.41 12.73 -0.27
N PHE A 650 -8.58 12.47 0.31
CA PHE A 650 -9.05 13.14 1.54
C PHE A 650 -9.18 12.17 2.71
N VAL A 651 -9.36 10.89 2.42
CA VAL A 651 -9.62 9.84 3.41
C VAL A 651 -8.32 9.27 3.96
N ASP A 652 -8.28 9.12 5.28
CA ASP A 652 -7.29 8.32 5.97
C ASP A 652 -7.94 6.99 6.39
N LEU A 653 -7.45 5.88 5.84
CA LEU A 653 -8.10 4.58 6.00
C LEU A 653 -8.14 4.05 7.44
N GLN A 654 -7.26 4.54 8.32
CA GLN A 654 -7.24 4.14 9.73
C GLN A 654 -8.20 4.99 10.55
N ARG A 655 -8.03 6.31 10.46
CA ARG A 655 -8.86 7.27 11.19
C ARG A 655 -10.32 7.22 10.75
N ASP A 656 -10.56 7.06 9.45
CA ASP A 656 -11.87 7.20 8.83
C ASP A 656 -12.51 5.83 8.50
N ALA A 657 -12.02 4.72 9.10
CA ALA A 657 -12.50 3.36 8.86
C ALA A 657 -14.03 3.21 9.01
N TRP A 658 -14.64 3.88 9.98
CA TRP A 658 -16.08 3.90 10.20
C TRP A 658 -16.88 4.52 9.04
N LEU A 659 -16.29 5.47 8.30
CA LEU A 659 -16.89 6.08 7.10
C LEU A 659 -16.98 5.08 5.94
N ILE A 660 -16.09 4.09 5.87
CA ILE A 660 -16.09 3.07 4.82
C ILE A 660 -17.38 2.23 4.93
N GLU A 661 -17.71 1.78 6.12
CA GLU A 661 -18.95 1.00 6.35
C GLU A 661 -20.20 1.82 6.02
N LEU A 662 -20.17 3.10 6.37
CA LEU A 662 -21.25 4.03 6.08
C LEU A 662 -21.43 4.23 4.57
N ALA A 663 -20.32 4.46 3.86
CA ALA A 663 -20.31 4.62 2.40
C ALA A 663 -20.75 3.33 1.67
N GLN A 664 -20.41 2.15 2.19
CA GLN A 664 -20.89 0.88 1.65
C GLN A 664 -22.41 0.73 1.75
N LYS A 665 -22.98 1.03 2.92
CA LYS A 665 -24.45 1.02 3.14
C LYS A 665 -25.16 2.03 2.24
N ALA A 666 -24.58 3.23 2.12
CA ALA A 666 -25.11 4.27 1.23
C ALA A 666 -25.07 3.84 -0.23
N ALA A 667 -23.95 3.25 -0.67
CA ALA A 667 -23.80 2.75 -2.03
C ALA A 667 -24.81 1.64 -2.38
N ASP A 668 -25.05 0.70 -1.46
CA ASP A 668 -26.08 -0.35 -1.65
C ASP A 668 -27.47 0.24 -1.86
N ARG A 669 -27.85 1.21 -1.01
CA ARG A 669 -29.14 1.88 -1.11
C ARG A 669 -29.29 2.71 -2.38
N LEU A 670 -28.26 3.48 -2.76
CA LEU A 670 -28.27 4.27 -3.99
C LEU A 670 -28.36 3.41 -5.23
N LEU A 671 -27.62 2.30 -5.29
CA LEU A 671 -27.68 1.38 -6.42
C LEU A 671 -29.02 0.68 -6.55
N ALA A 672 -29.69 0.40 -5.43
CA ALA A 672 -31.00 -0.27 -5.42
C ALA A 672 -32.18 0.68 -5.67
N GLU A 673 -32.14 1.91 -5.15
CA GLU A 673 -33.31 2.80 -5.07
C GLU A 673 -33.19 4.04 -5.98
N HIS A 674 -31.96 4.45 -6.36
CA HIS A 674 -31.69 5.74 -7.02
C HIS A 674 -30.60 5.63 -8.12
N ALA A 675 -30.81 4.76 -9.10
CA ALA A 675 -29.82 4.52 -10.15
C ALA A 675 -29.44 5.78 -10.96
N ASP A 676 -30.37 6.73 -11.12
CA ASP A 676 -30.16 8.02 -11.78
C ASP A 676 -29.14 8.90 -11.03
N LEU A 677 -29.11 8.85 -9.71
CA LEU A 677 -28.17 9.61 -8.88
C LEU A 677 -26.77 9.00 -8.88
N VAL A 678 -26.67 7.71 -9.14
CA VAL A 678 -25.38 6.99 -9.22
C VAL A 678 -24.49 7.57 -10.29
N GLU A 679 -24.98 7.73 -11.53
CA GLU A 679 -24.19 8.28 -12.64
C GLU A 679 -23.75 9.71 -12.33
N ARG A 680 -24.65 10.54 -11.81
CA ARG A 680 -24.36 11.92 -11.43
C ARG A 680 -23.28 12.01 -10.36
N HIS A 681 -23.29 11.09 -9.39
CA HIS A 681 -22.29 11.04 -8.32
C HIS A 681 -20.92 10.62 -8.84
N LEU A 682 -20.88 9.58 -9.69
CA LEU A 682 -19.64 9.12 -10.31
C LEU A 682 -19.02 10.18 -11.24
N GLU A 683 -19.84 10.86 -12.04
CA GLU A 683 -19.39 11.93 -12.92
C GLU A 683 -18.78 13.09 -12.12
N ARG A 684 -19.41 13.50 -11.01
CA ARG A 684 -18.91 14.54 -10.12
C ARG A 684 -17.52 14.23 -9.56
N TRP A 685 -17.30 13.01 -9.10
CA TRP A 685 -16.09 12.64 -8.35
C TRP A 685 -15.00 12.01 -9.21
N LEU A 686 -15.35 11.26 -10.22
CA LEU A 686 -14.42 10.51 -11.06
C LEU A 686 -14.22 11.15 -12.43
N GLY A 687 -15.24 11.86 -12.98
CA GLY A 687 -15.16 12.51 -14.29
C GLY A 687 -14.67 11.55 -15.38
N SER A 688 -13.69 11.96 -16.17
CA SER A 688 -13.07 11.11 -17.20
C SER A 688 -12.32 9.89 -16.64
N ARG A 689 -12.05 9.84 -15.34
CA ARG A 689 -11.43 8.66 -14.69
C ARG A 689 -12.42 7.50 -14.51
N ALA A 690 -13.73 7.74 -14.65
CA ALA A 690 -14.75 6.69 -14.60
C ALA A 690 -14.54 5.63 -15.68
N GLU A 691 -13.91 5.94 -16.81
CA GLU A 691 -13.57 5.00 -17.87
C GLU A 691 -12.43 4.03 -17.46
N PHE A 692 -11.48 4.46 -16.65
CA PHE A 692 -10.40 3.59 -16.14
C PHE A 692 -10.88 2.55 -15.12
N LEU A 693 -12.02 2.78 -14.47
CA LEU A 693 -12.64 1.83 -13.55
C LEU A 693 -13.56 0.83 -14.23
N LYS A 694 -13.80 1.00 -15.54
CA LYS A 694 -14.53 0.05 -16.39
C LYS A 694 -13.61 -1.05 -16.97
N ALA A 695 -12.30 -0.89 -16.88
CA ALA A 695 -11.28 -1.85 -17.30
C ALA A 695 -10.80 -2.70 -16.12
#